data_dd70f75fc22568ec8a6f5938351339e4
#
_entry.id   dd70f75fc22568ec8a6f5938351339e4
#
_cell.length_a   1.000
_cell.length_b   1.000
_cell.length_c   1.000
_cell.angle_alpha   90.00
_cell.angle_beta   90.00
_cell.angle_gamma   90.00
#
_symmetry.space_group_name_H-M   'P 1'
#
loop_
_entity.id
_entity.type
_entity.pdbx_description
1 polymer ?
#
loop_
_entity_poly.entity_id
_entity_poly.type
_entity_poly.pdbx_seq_one_letter_code
_entity_poly.pdbx_strand_id
1 'polypeptide(L)'
;MSFMNYTRDGQRQPVAKPSLLAACIAFALTPVATFAAPAEETVIVDGSTASDTADESQDYSVKTTTVGTKMQMVQRDIPQSVTIVSEQRMEDQQLQTLGDVMDNTMGISKSTTDSDRSNFYSRGFEIDNYMVDGIPTYFESRWNLGDSQSDTALFERVEVVRGANGLMTGTGNPSAAINMVRKHATSREFKANLSAEYGSWNKQRYVMDMQSPLTEDGNLRSRIVAGYQDSDSWLDNYNQKRTFFSGILDADLGTSTSLSAGYEYQRIDINNQTWGGLPRWNTDGSTKHYDRAHSTSPDWAYNDKEFNKVFFTLKQRFADDWQATLNATHTEAKFDSKAMYIDAFVNKSTGMLEGPYSNYGPGYDYIGGTGWNSGKRKVDAVDLFADGGYELLGRQHTMMIGGSFSRQTNRYTNSWANVYPDEFGSFYDYNGYFPETNWGSQSLAQDDTTNMKSLYAATRISLADPLHLILGARYTNWSVDTLTYGMEKNHTTPYAGLVYDINDNWSAYASYTSIFQPQNYRDSSGKYLDPITGNNYEAGLKSDWMNSRLTTTLSVFRIEQDNLGQSTGRTIQGSTDVAYESVDGTVSKGVEFEINGALTDNWQMTFGATRYVAEDNQGKAVNPQLPRTTVKLFTSYRLPAMPELTVGGGVNWQNSVYTYQDTPYGTWRASQGSYALVDLFTRYQVTKNFSLQGNLNT
;
A
#
# COMPACT_ATOMS: atom_id res chain seq x y z
N MET A 1 -54.05 -8.54 17.04
CA MET A 1 -54.63 -8.46 18.38
C MET A 1 -53.67 -7.67 19.25
N SER A 2 -54.18 -6.55 19.72
CA SER A 2 -53.55 -5.57 20.58
C SER A 2 -53.36 -6.11 22.01
N PHE A 3 -52.30 -5.72 22.70
CA PHE A 3 -52.40 -5.25 24.08
C PHE A 3 -51.17 -4.40 24.43
N MET A 4 -51.39 -3.10 24.54
CA MET A 4 -50.61 -2.15 25.30
C MET A 4 -50.71 -2.45 26.80
N ASN A 5 -49.65 -2.27 27.57
CA ASN A 5 -49.75 -1.78 28.94
C ASN A 5 -48.53 -0.90 29.26
N TYR A 6 -48.87 0.35 29.58
CA TYR A 6 -48.01 1.37 30.19
C TYR A 6 -47.96 1.14 31.69
N THR A 7 -46.76 1.22 32.31
CA THR A 7 -46.59 1.73 33.68
C THR A 7 -45.26 2.47 33.84
N ARG A 8 -45.36 3.51 34.62
CA ARG A 8 -44.46 4.64 34.92
C ARG A 8 -43.22 4.28 35.75
N ASP A 9 -42.21 5.17 35.57
CA ASP A 9 -41.17 5.58 36.48
C ASP A 9 -40.13 4.53 37.00
N GLY A 10 -38.87 4.75 36.60
CA GLY A 10 -37.72 4.12 37.18
C GLY A 10 -36.40 4.50 36.48
N GLN A 11 -35.64 5.36 37.10
CA GLN A 11 -34.28 5.80 36.66
C GLN A 11 -33.43 4.63 36.23
N ARG A 12 -32.95 4.66 34.97
CA ARG A 12 -31.93 3.72 34.47
C ARG A 12 -30.53 4.32 34.72
N GLN A 13 -29.81 3.72 35.63
CA GLN A 13 -28.35 3.83 35.64
C GLN A 13 -27.77 3.19 34.37
N PRO A 14 -26.75 3.78 33.75
CA PRO A 14 -26.10 3.15 32.59
C PRO A 14 -25.25 1.98 33.08
N VAL A 15 -25.67 0.76 32.71
CA VAL A 15 -24.81 -0.43 32.80
C VAL A 15 -23.74 -0.28 31.73
N ALA A 16 -22.52 -0.02 32.15
CA ALA A 16 -21.35 -0.02 31.25
C ALA A 16 -21.19 -1.42 30.65
N LYS A 17 -21.41 -1.54 29.34
CA LYS A 17 -21.03 -2.73 28.60
C LYS A 17 -19.49 -2.83 28.62
N PRO A 18 -18.89 -3.96 29.02
CA PRO A 18 -17.44 -4.12 28.89
C PRO A 18 -17.07 -4.01 27.40
N SER A 19 -16.17 -3.08 27.09
CA SER A 19 -15.70 -2.91 25.73
C SER A 19 -14.92 -4.16 25.30
N LEU A 20 -15.04 -4.58 24.07
CA LEU A 20 -14.25 -5.67 23.46
C LEU A 20 -12.73 -5.48 23.70
N LEU A 21 -12.29 -4.25 23.88
CA LEU A 21 -10.91 -3.90 24.22
C LEU A 21 -10.44 -4.50 25.56
N ALA A 22 -11.32 -4.59 26.56
CA ALA A 22 -10.98 -5.18 27.85
C ALA A 22 -10.81 -6.71 27.77
N ALA A 23 -11.52 -7.38 26.88
CA ALA A 23 -11.39 -8.81 26.64
C ALA A 23 -10.06 -9.15 25.93
N CYS A 24 -9.60 -8.32 24.99
CA CYS A 24 -8.32 -8.51 24.31
C CYS A 24 -7.11 -8.30 25.24
N ILE A 25 -7.19 -7.34 26.17
CA ILE A 25 -6.12 -7.08 27.15
C ILE A 25 -6.02 -8.21 28.20
N ALA A 26 -7.14 -8.82 28.57
CA ALA A 26 -7.15 -9.93 29.52
C ALA A 26 -6.53 -11.22 28.95
N PHE A 27 -6.59 -11.44 27.65
CA PHE A 27 -5.96 -12.59 27.00
C PHE A 27 -4.43 -12.46 26.86
N ALA A 28 -3.91 -11.24 26.75
CA ALA A 28 -2.47 -10.97 26.62
C ALA A 28 -1.70 -11.06 27.97
N LEU A 29 -2.40 -11.14 29.11
CA LEU A 29 -1.81 -11.09 30.45
C LEU A 29 -1.85 -12.43 31.22
N THR A 30 -2.34 -13.53 30.62
CA THR A 30 -2.27 -14.84 31.27
C THR A 30 -0.88 -15.46 31.11
N PRO A 31 -0.16 -15.81 32.19
CA PRO A 31 1.16 -16.43 32.08
C PRO A 31 1.00 -17.84 31.50
N VAL A 32 1.52 -18.08 30.32
CA VAL A 32 1.75 -19.42 29.78
C VAL A 32 2.94 -20.02 30.52
N ALA A 33 2.77 -21.23 31.03
CA ALA A 33 3.76 -21.94 31.82
C ALA A 33 5.12 -21.99 31.14
N THR A 34 6.15 -21.56 31.89
CA THR A 34 7.54 -21.55 31.51
C THR A 34 8.06 -22.97 31.27
N PHE A 35 8.45 -23.27 30.05
CA PHE A 35 9.42 -24.33 29.79
C PHE A 35 10.82 -23.71 29.79
N ALA A 36 11.74 -24.36 30.53
CA ALA A 36 13.09 -23.91 30.73
C ALA A 36 13.84 -23.76 29.38
N ALA A 37 14.51 -22.61 29.22
CA ALA A 37 15.34 -22.28 28.08
C ALA A 37 16.60 -23.15 28.04
N PRO A 38 17.06 -23.57 26.85
CA PRO A 38 18.46 -23.92 26.62
C PRO A 38 19.29 -22.64 26.46
N ALA A 39 20.56 -22.74 26.86
CA ALA A 39 21.54 -21.69 26.99
C ALA A 39 21.71 -20.80 25.73
N GLU A 40 22.17 -19.58 25.97
CA GLU A 40 22.61 -18.53 25.04
C GLU A 40 23.18 -19.08 23.72
N GLU A 41 22.41 -19.00 22.65
CA GLU A 41 22.96 -18.87 21.31
C GLU A 41 23.00 -17.37 20.98
N THR A 42 24.22 -16.85 20.98
CA THR A 42 24.53 -15.60 20.31
C THR A 42 24.08 -15.77 18.85
N VAL A 43 23.03 -15.04 18.44
CA VAL A 43 22.64 -15.01 17.02
C VAL A 43 23.77 -14.30 16.29
N ILE A 44 24.78 -15.07 15.87
CA ILE A 44 25.67 -14.66 14.79
C ILE A 44 24.75 -14.58 13.59
N VAL A 45 24.42 -13.37 13.14
CA VAL A 45 23.82 -13.16 11.82
C VAL A 45 24.88 -13.59 10.81
N ASP A 46 24.89 -14.87 10.50
CA ASP A 46 25.73 -15.41 9.45
C ASP A 46 25.17 -14.81 8.15
N GLY A 47 25.96 -13.93 7.54
CA GLY A 47 25.60 -13.24 6.30
C GLY A 47 25.55 -14.15 5.07
N SER A 48 25.14 -15.40 5.26
CA SER A 48 24.83 -16.30 4.15
C SER A 48 23.52 -15.84 3.51
N THR A 49 23.59 -15.44 2.27
CA THR A 49 22.53 -14.88 1.42
C THR A 49 21.39 -15.87 1.11
N ALA A 50 21.34 -17.03 1.74
CA ALA A 50 20.43 -18.12 1.38
C ALA A 50 19.40 -18.49 2.47
N SER A 51 19.44 -17.91 3.68
CA SER A 51 18.67 -18.52 4.78
C SER A 51 17.47 -17.72 5.33
N ASP A 52 17.27 -16.50 4.89
CA ASP A 52 16.17 -15.65 5.41
C ASP A 52 15.05 -15.42 4.39
N THR A 53 14.93 -16.26 3.38
CA THR A 53 13.83 -16.18 2.41
C THR A 53 12.58 -16.80 3.01
N ALA A 54 11.48 -16.06 2.99
CA ALA A 54 10.15 -16.54 3.38
C ALA A 54 9.65 -17.72 2.53
N ASP A 55 10.30 -17.99 1.40
CA ASP A 55 10.02 -19.10 0.48
C ASP A 55 10.10 -20.50 1.14
N GLU A 56 10.82 -20.65 2.24
CA GLU A 56 10.98 -21.95 2.92
C GLU A 56 10.14 -22.09 4.19
N SER A 57 9.70 -20.97 4.77
CA SER A 57 8.82 -20.99 5.93
C SER A 57 7.35 -20.89 5.48
N GLN A 58 6.52 -21.84 5.87
CA GLN A 58 5.06 -21.76 5.70
C GLN A 58 4.43 -20.84 6.77
N ASP A 59 5.18 -19.88 7.30
CA ASP A 59 4.73 -18.97 8.35
C ASP A 59 4.21 -17.64 7.76
N TYR A 60 3.33 -16.98 8.49
CA TYR A 60 2.83 -15.64 8.14
C TYR A 60 3.79 -14.52 8.56
N SER A 61 4.84 -14.83 9.30
CA SER A 61 5.88 -13.91 9.73
C SER A 61 7.22 -14.23 9.07
N VAL A 62 8.13 -13.27 9.07
CA VAL A 62 9.54 -13.44 8.69
C VAL A 62 10.45 -13.03 9.85
N LYS A 63 11.62 -13.66 9.94
CA LYS A 63 12.54 -13.47 11.05
C LYS A 63 13.14 -12.06 11.06
N THR A 64 13.64 -11.61 9.92
CA THR A 64 14.31 -10.32 9.80
C THR A 64 13.83 -9.54 8.58
N THR A 65 14.04 -8.24 8.63
CA THR A 65 13.77 -7.32 7.53
C THR A 65 14.76 -6.17 7.53
N THR A 66 14.96 -5.54 6.37
CA THR A 66 15.76 -4.31 6.21
C THR A 66 14.92 -3.05 6.17
N VAL A 67 13.58 -3.19 6.28
CA VAL A 67 12.65 -2.07 6.21
C VAL A 67 12.82 -1.15 7.43
N GLY A 68 12.75 0.15 7.19
CA GLY A 68 12.93 1.19 8.23
C GLY A 68 14.32 1.85 8.20
N THR A 69 15.40 1.08 8.09
CA THR A 69 16.76 1.65 8.15
C THR A 69 17.76 1.07 7.12
N LYS A 70 17.38 0.11 6.30
CA LYS A 70 18.27 -0.73 5.44
C LYS A 70 19.23 -1.64 6.21
N MET A 71 19.37 -1.51 7.52
CA MET A 71 20.08 -2.49 8.35
C MET A 71 19.17 -3.70 8.59
N GLN A 72 19.73 -4.91 8.52
CA GLN A 72 18.99 -6.13 8.81
C GLN A 72 18.67 -6.23 10.31
N MET A 73 17.38 -6.26 10.66
CA MET A 73 16.92 -6.29 12.05
C MET A 73 15.72 -7.24 12.20
N VAL A 74 15.58 -7.83 13.38
CA VAL A 74 14.31 -8.47 13.77
C VAL A 74 13.24 -7.41 13.97
N GLN A 75 11.97 -7.76 13.70
CA GLN A 75 10.87 -6.78 13.76
C GLN A 75 10.75 -6.10 15.14
N ARG A 76 11.10 -6.80 16.22
CA ARG A 76 11.07 -6.27 17.58
C ARG A 76 12.01 -5.08 17.78
N ASP A 77 13.14 -5.07 17.09
CA ASP A 77 14.19 -4.04 17.22
C ASP A 77 13.92 -2.79 16.38
N ILE A 78 12.92 -2.82 15.50
CA ILE A 78 12.56 -1.66 14.66
C ILE A 78 11.60 -0.77 15.45
N PRO A 79 11.95 0.49 15.79
CA PRO A 79 11.11 1.37 16.61
C PRO A 79 10.01 2.05 15.78
N GLN A 80 9.31 1.29 14.95
CA GLN A 80 8.15 1.68 14.15
C GLN A 80 7.17 0.52 14.03
N SER A 81 5.92 0.81 13.74
CA SER A 81 4.92 -0.21 13.40
C SER A 81 5.22 -0.80 12.04
N VAL A 82 5.50 -2.10 12.00
CA VAL A 82 5.83 -2.86 10.78
C VAL A 82 4.89 -4.04 10.66
N THR A 83 4.29 -4.20 9.48
CA THR A 83 3.52 -5.39 9.09
C THR A 83 4.22 -6.06 7.92
N ILE A 84 4.36 -7.38 7.97
CA ILE A 84 4.87 -8.19 6.87
C ILE A 84 3.79 -9.16 6.42
N VAL A 85 3.54 -9.17 5.12
CA VAL A 85 2.62 -10.10 4.45
C VAL A 85 3.45 -11.09 3.65
N SER A 86 3.59 -12.31 4.15
CA SER A 86 4.38 -13.37 3.54
C SER A 86 3.70 -13.98 2.32
N GLU A 87 4.46 -14.66 1.46
CA GLU A 87 3.94 -15.42 0.31
C GLU A 87 2.86 -16.40 0.75
N GLN A 88 3.09 -17.18 1.83
CA GLN A 88 2.13 -18.15 2.34
C GLN A 88 0.78 -17.51 2.70
N ARG A 89 0.80 -16.30 3.32
CA ARG A 89 -0.43 -15.57 3.60
C ARG A 89 -1.10 -15.09 2.32
N MET A 90 -0.32 -14.59 1.35
CA MET A 90 -0.88 -14.15 0.05
C MET A 90 -1.55 -15.31 -0.68
N GLU A 91 -0.98 -16.50 -0.63
CA GLU A 91 -1.57 -17.72 -1.22
C GLU A 91 -2.83 -18.17 -0.49
N ASP A 92 -2.79 -18.32 0.84
CA ASP A 92 -3.92 -18.80 1.65
C ASP A 92 -5.13 -17.88 1.50
N GLN A 93 -4.92 -16.58 1.53
CA GLN A 93 -5.97 -15.56 1.45
C GLN A 93 -6.30 -15.15 0.01
N GLN A 94 -5.56 -15.67 -1.00
CA GLN A 94 -5.66 -15.30 -2.42
C GLN A 94 -5.51 -13.80 -2.69
N LEU A 95 -4.50 -13.18 -2.07
CA LEU A 95 -4.14 -11.80 -2.31
C LEU A 95 -3.29 -11.72 -3.58
N GLN A 96 -3.90 -11.56 -4.74
CA GLN A 96 -3.26 -11.73 -6.05
C GLN A 96 -2.72 -10.44 -6.66
N THR A 97 -3.05 -9.30 -6.05
CA THR A 97 -2.53 -7.99 -6.43
C THR A 97 -1.97 -7.26 -5.22
N LEU A 98 -1.07 -6.31 -5.47
CA LEU A 98 -0.62 -5.40 -4.41
C LEU A 98 -1.82 -4.69 -3.75
N GLY A 99 -2.84 -4.33 -4.54
CA GLY A 99 -4.07 -3.73 -4.03
C GLY A 99 -4.82 -4.63 -3.06
N ASP A 100 -4.87 -5.95 -3.32
CA ASP A 100 -5.48 -6.93 -2.40
C ASP A 100 -4.67 -7.02 -1.09
N VAL A 101 -3.34 -7.04 -1.19
CA VAL A 101 -2.45 -7.05 -0.02
C VAL A 101 -2.70 -5.82 0.84
N MET A 102 -2.73 -4.63 0.23
CA MET A 102 -2.95 -3.38 0.96
C MET A 102 -4.34 -3.32 1.60
N ASP A 103 -5.38 -3.76 0.89
CA ASP A 103 -6.75 -3.78 1.42
C ASP A 103 -6.90 -4.76 2.61
N ASN A 104 -6.07 -5.80 2.67
CA ASN A 104 -6.04 -6.79 3.74
C ASN A 104 -4.96 -6.56 4.80
N THR A 105 -4.17 -5.49 4.68
CA THR A 105 -3.14 -5.12 5.66
C THR A 105 -3.71 -4.22 6.75
N MET A 106 -3.33 -4.49 7.99
CA MET A 106 -3.73 -3.71 9.16
C MET A 106 -3.28 -2.25 9.03
N GLY A 107 -4.12 -1.30 9.47
CA GLY A 107 -3.83 0.13 9.45
C GLY A 107 -3.90 0.78 8.06
N ILE A 108 -4.28 0.02 7.03
CA ILE A 108 -4.52 0.55 5.68
C ILE A 108 -6.02 0.55 5.39
N SER A 109 -6.50 1.63 4.78
CA SER A 109 -7.85 1.78 4.26
C SER A 109 -7.80 2.07 2.76
N LYS A 110 -8.74 1.49 2.01
CA LYS A 110 -8.88 1.67 0.56
C LYS A 110 -10.00 2.68 0.26
N SER A 111 -9.77 3.53 -0.70
CA SER A 111 -10.79 4.40 -1.31
C SER A 111 -10.81 4.13 -2.81
N THR A 112 -11.89 3.56 -3.31
CA THR A 112 -12.05 3.21 -4.71
C THR A 112 -12.62 4.39 -5.47
N THR A 113 -11.96 4.80 -6.55
CA THR A 113 -12.41 5.89 -7.44
C THR A 113 -13.29 5.35 -8.57
N ASP A 114 -12.92 4.21 -9.10
CA ASP A 114 -13.63 3.52 -10.19
C ASP A 114 -13.25 2.02 -10.22
N SER A 115 -13.64 1.31 -11.28
CA SER A 115 -13.37 -0.14 -11.42
C SER A 115 -11.89 -0.51 -11.41
N ASP A 116 -11.00 0.46 -11.62
CA ASP A 116 -9.57 0.22 -11.82
C ASP A 116 -8.67 0.98 -10.83
N ARG A 117 -9.04 2.22 -10.47
CA ARG A 117 -8.24 3.08 -9.60
C ARG A 117 -8.68 3.00 -8.15
N SER A 118 -7.71 2.78 -7.28
CA SER A 118 -7.88 2.84 -5.84
C SER A 118 -6.73 3.59 -5.20
N ASN A 119 -7.05 4.43 -4.23
CA ASN A 119 -6.08 5.08 -3.37
C ASN A 119 -6.07 4.39 -2.02
N PHE A 120 -4.89 4.29 -1.42
CA PHE A 120 -4.70 3.66 -0.13
C PHE A 120 -4.26 4.70 0.89
N TYR A 121 -4.73 4.55 2.11
CA TYR A 121 -4.51 5.51 3.18
C TYR A 121 -4.06 4.79 4.45
N SER A 122 -3.13 5.40 5.15
CA SER A 122 -2.75 4.98 6.49
C SER A 122 -2.78 6.17 7.43
N ARG A 123 -3.36 5.98 8.63
CA ARG A 123 -3.43 7.02 9.66
C ARG A 123 -4.04 8.35 9.19
N GLY A 124 -4.89 8.31 8.14
CA GLY A 124 -5.57 9.48 7.56
C GLY A 124 -4.86 10.15 6.39
N PHE A 125 -3.63 9.74 6.05
CA PHE A 125 -2.85 10.25 4.93
C PHE A 125 -2.79 9.24 3.78
N GLU A 126 -2.78 9.74 2.54
CA GLU A 126 -2.64 8.91 1.35
C GLU A 126 -1.24 8.29 1.28
N ILE A 127 -1.16 7.02 0.88
CA ILE A 127 0.09 6.31 0.70
C ILE A 127 0.61 6.60 -0.70
N ASP A 128 1.76 7.24 -0.77
CA ASP A 128 2.50 7.57 -1.99
C ASP A 128 3.94 7.03 -1.99
N ASN A 129 4.33 6.35 -0.93
CA ASN A 129 5.66 5.81 -0.71
C ASN A 129 5.71 4.32 -1.03
N TYR A 130 6.15 3.98 -2.23
CA TYR A 130 6.32 2.61 -2.71
C TYR A 130 7.79 2.32 -2.98
N MET A 131 8.22 1.11 -2.66
CA MET A 131 9.57 0.61 -2.88
C MET A 131 9.52 -0.79 -3.48
N VAL A 132 10.56 -1.13 -4.23
CA VAL A 132 10.86 -2.50 -4.64
C VAL A 132 12.29 -2.79 -4.21
N ASP A 133 12.49 -3.82 -3.40
CA ASP A 133 13.78 -4.18 -2.77
C ASP A 133 14.45 -2.97 -2.07
N GLY A 134 13.65 -2.15 -1.39
CA GLY A 134 14.12 -0.96 -0.69
C GLY A 134 14.50 0.22 -1.59
N ILE A 135 14.25 0.17 -2.90
CA ILE A 135 14.44 1.28 -3.82
C ILE A 135 13.11 2.01 -4.00
N PRO A 136 13.02 3.32 -3.68
CA PRO A 136 11.82 4.10 -3.92
C PRO A 136 11.40 4.06 -5.39
N THR A 137 10.16 3.72 -5.63
CA THR A 137 9.49 3.75 -6.93
C THR A 137 8.29 4.67 -6.86
N TYR A 138 7.85 5.14 -8.00
CA TYR A 138 6.72 6.04 -8.05
C TYR A 138 5.41 5.29 -8.23
N PHE A 139 4.39 5.73 -7.51
CA PHE A 139 3.02 5.28 -7.64
C PHE A 139 2.15 6.46 -8.05
N GLU A 140 1.45 6.35 -9.17
CA GLU A 140 0.57 7.41 -9.69
C GLU A 140 -0.83 6.86 -9.94
N SER A 141 -1.77 7.26 -9.08
CA SER A 141 -3.18 6.84 -9.22
C SER A 141 -3.95 7.65 -10.26
N ARG A 142 -3.50 8.87 -10.56
CA ARG A 142 -4.20 9.80 -11.45
C ARG A 142 -4.34 9.27 -12.87
N TRP A 143 -3.27 8.71 -13.42
CA TRP A 143 -3.17 8.34 -14.83
C TRP A 143 -3.41 6.86 -15.10
N ASN A 144 -3.98 6.11 -14.16
CA ASN A 144 -4.35 4.71 -14.35
C ASN A 144 -3.22 3.78 -14.77
N LEU A 145 -2.00 4.03 -14.32
CA LEU A 145 -0.87 3.16 -14.65
C LEU A 145 -1.00 1.75 -14.05
N GLY A 146 -1.84 1.55 -13.03
CA GLY A 146 -2.15 0.22 -12.50
C GLY A 146 -1.08 -0.38 -11.62
N ASP A 147 -0.26 0.44 -10.97
CA ASP A 147 0.79 -0.04 -10.06
C ASP A 147 0.23 -0.92 -8.92
N SER A 148 -0.97 -0.60 -8.40
CA SER A 148 -1.67 -1.40 -7.39
C SER A 148 -2.14 -2.77 -7.89
N GLN A 149 -2.15 -2.99 -9.19
CA GLN A 149 -2.49 -4.26 -9.85
C GLN A 149 -1.25 -5.12 -10.15
N SER A 150 -0.07 -4.75 -9.63
CA SER A 150 1.13 -5.60 -9.69
C SER A 150 0.82 -6.96 -9.09
N ASP A 151 1.15 -8.04 -9.83
CA ASP A 151 0.83 -9.41 -9.43
C ASP A 151 1.74 -9.87 -8.29
N THR A 152 1.14 -10.41 -7.24
CA THR A 152 1.86 -10.84 -6.04
C THR A 152 2.69 -12.12 -6.26
N ALA A 153 2.42 -12.90 -7.29
CA ALA A 153 3.24 -14.06 -7.64
C ALA A 153 4.70 -13.70 -7.94
N LEU A 154 5.00 -12.42 -8.23
CA LEU A 154 6.35 -11.90 -8.46
C LEU A 154 7.11 -11.59 -7.17
N PHE A 155 6.43 -11.56 -6.02
CA PHE A 155 7.00 -11.11 -4.74
C PHE A 155 7.02 -12.24 -3.72
N GLU A 156 8.07 -12.28 -2.93
CA GLU A 156 8.23 -13.14 -1.78
C GLU A 156 7.41 -12.64 -0.59
N ARG A 157 7.36 -11.32 -0.42
CA ARG A 157 6.60 -10.66 0.63
C ARG A 157 6.35 -9.20 0.32
N VAL A 158 5.40 -8.62 1.03
CA VAL A 158 5.13 -7.18 1.05
C VAL A 158 5.29 -6.69 2.49
N GLU A 159 6.12 -5.66 2.66
CA GLU A 159 6.43 -5.04 3.94
C GLU A 159 5.79 -3.66 4.03
N VAL A 160 5.16 -3.34 5.15
CA VAL A 160 4.47 -2.07 5.39
C VAL A 160 5.02 -1.42 6.66
N VAL A 161 5.63 -0.25 6.52
CA VAL A 161 6.09 0.57 7.65
C VAL A 161 5.20 1.78 7.76
N ARG A 162 4.46 1.90 8.87
CA ARG A 162 3.52 3.00 9.09
C ARG A 162 4.20 4.24 9.67
N GLY A 163 3.67 5.42 9.32
CA GLY A 163 4.19 6.72 9.72
C GLY A 163 5.11 7.37 8.69
N ALA A 164 5.89 8.35 9.10
CA ALA A 164 6.82 9.06 8.24
C ALA A 164 8.08 8.23 7.96
N ASN A 165 8.40 7.97 6.71
CA ASN A 165 9.49 7.07 6.29
C ASN A 165 10.57 7.76 5.44
N GLY A 166 10.81 9.05 5.69
CA GLY A 166 11.70 9.85 4.86
C GLY A 166 13.16 9.38 4.84
N LEU A 167 13.64 8.66 5.86
CA LEU A 167 14.96 8.03 5.84
C LEU A 167 15.08 7.03 4.67
N MET A 168 14.02 6.26 4.40
CA MET A 168 14.00 5.25 3.35
C MET A 168 13.62 5.84 1.99
N THR A 169 12.55 6.62 1.93
CA THR A 169 11.94 7.06 0.67
C THR A 169 12.40 8.44 0.21
N GLY A 170 12.85 9.29 1.12
CA GLY A 170 13.21 10.68 0.85
C GLY A 170 12.00 11.61 0.91
N THR A 171 11.09 11.52 -0.04
CA THR A 171 9.89 12.37 -0.16
C THR A 171 8.60 11.58 -0.05
N GLY A 172 7.50 12.22 0.33
CA GLY A 172 6.14 11.66 0.36
C GLY A 172 5.31 12.11 1.56
N ASN A 173 4.18 11.45 1.76
CA ASN A 173 3.26 11.68 2.86
C ASN A 173 3.66 10.91 4.13
N PRO A 174 3.31 11.41 5.33
CA PRO A 174 3.58 10.72 6.59
C PRO A 174 2.55 9.59 6.86
N SER A 175 2.33 8.73 5.90
CA SER A 175 1.30 7.69 5.88
C SER A 175 1.85 6.30 6.20
N ALA A 176 2.46 5.69 5.22
CA ALA A 176 3.19 4.43 5.28
C ALA A 176 4.15 4.34 4.08
N ALA A 177 5.15 3.47 4.18
CA ALA A 177 5.95 3.01 3.06
C ALA A 177 5.67 1.54 2.79
N ILE A 178 5.46 1.20 1.53
CA ILE A 178 5.17 -0.16 1.06
C ILE A 178 6.40 -0.66 0.32
N ASN A 179 7.00 -1.75 0.79
CA ASN A 179 8.15 -2.38 0.14
C ASN A 179 7.76 -3.76 -0.38
N MET A 180 7.86 -3.92 -1.68
CA MET A 180 7.67 -5.21 -2.35
C MET A 180 9.03 -5.89 -2.49
N VAL A 181 9.20 -7.05 -1.89
CA VAL A 181 10.44 -7.84 -1.96
C VAL A 181 10.27 -8.91 -3.03
N ARG A 182 11.15 -8.88 -4.04
CA ARG A 182 11.11 -9.83 -5.16
C ARG A 182 11.45 -11.24 -4.72
N LYS A 183 10.93 -12.20 -5.44
CA LYS A 183 11.41 -13.58 -5.41
C LYS A 183 12.81 -13.67 -5.98
N HIS A 184 13.66 -14.53 -5.41
CA HIS A 184 15.04 -14.82 -5.86
C HIS A 184 15.19 -16.29 -6.20
N ALA A 185 16.20 -16.63 -6.98
CA ALA A 185 16.59 -18.01 -7.27
C ALA A 185 17.47 -18.55 -6.14
N THR A 186 16.84 -19.11 -5.11
CA THR A 186 17.50 -19.59 -3.88
C THR A 186 17.81 -21.08 -3.91
N SER A 187 17.04 -21.86 -4.67
CA SER A 187 17.14 -23.32 -4.66
C SER A 187 18.36 -23.84 -5.43
N ARG A 188 19.11 -24.73 -4.79
CA ARG A 188 20.21 -25.50 -5.40
C ARG A 188 19.75 -26.81 -6.04
N GLU A 189 18.45 -27.06 -6.02
CA GLU A 189 17.80 -28.19 -6.69
C GLU A 189 16.70 -27.66 -7.60
N PHE A 190 16.34 -28.47 -8.61
CA PHE A 190 15.20 -28.10 -9.46
C PHE A 190 13.90 -28.16 -8.64
N LYS A 191 13.19 -27.04 -8.57
CA LYS A 191 11.86 -26.94 -7.98
C LYS A 191 10.91 -26.33 -9.00
N ALA A 192 9.68 -26.84 -9.07
CA ALA A 192 8.63 -26.27 -9.91
C ALA A 192 7.29 -26.33 -9.18
N ASN A 193 6.60 -25.20 -9.18
CA ASN A 193 5.22 -25.09 -8.69
C ASN A 193 4.34 -24.63 -9.86
N LEU A 194 3.23 -25.36 -10.08
CA LEU A 194 2.23 -25.06 -11.10
C LEU A 194 0.88 -24.93 -10.42
N SER A 195 0.22 -23.80 -10.59
CA SER A 195 -1.13 -23.60 -10.08
C SER A 195 -2.11 -23.31 -11.19
N ALA A 196 -3.32 -23.82 -11.06
CA ALA A 196 -4.45 -23.51 -11.93
C ALA A 196 -5.67 -23.22 -11.05
N GLU A 197 -6.35 -22.13 -11.33
CA GLU A 197 -7.52 -21.65 -10.59
C GLU A 197 -8.68 -21.43 -11.54
N TYR A 198 -9.87 -21.80 -11.09
CA TYR A 198 -11.14 -21.48 -11.71
C TYR A 198 -12.08 -20.89 -10.66
N GLY A 199 -12.73 -19.79 -10.93
CA GLY A 199 -13.55 -19.06 -9.97
C GLY A 199 -14.82 -18.43 -10.55
N SER A 200 -15.52 -17.70 -9.72
CA SER A 200 -16.68 -16.88 -10.10
C SER A 200 -16.32 -15.90 -11.21
N TRP A 201 -17.33 -15.49 -12.00
CA TRP A 201 -17.14 -14.57 -13.14
C TRP A 201 -16.11 -15.10 -14.15
N ASN A 202 -16.20 -16.39 -14.50
CA ASN A 202 -15.33 -17.05 -15.49
C ASN A 202 -13.83 -16.90 -15.22
N LYS A 203 -13.44 -16.57 -13.98
CA LYS A 203 -12.04 -16.38 -13.61
C LYS A 203 -11.25 -17.66 -13.88
N GLN A 204 -10.20 -17.52 -14.66
CA GLN A 204 -9.20 -18.54 -14.95
C GLN A 204 -7.83 -17.92 -14.70
N ARG A 205 -7.02 -18.61 -13.90
CA ARG A 205 -5.66 -18.16 -13.58
C ARG A 205 -4.71 -19.34 -13.60
N TYR A 206 -3.57 -19.16 -14.24
CA TYR A 206 -2.50 -20.16 -14.36
C TYR A 206 -1.19 -19.49 -13.96
N VAL A 207 -0.43 -20.10 -13.06
CA VAL A 207 0.87 -19.60 -12.63
C VAL A 207 1.87 -20.75 -12.63
N MET A 208 3.06 -20.46 -13.14
CA MET A 208 4.24 -21.32 -13.11
C MET A 208 5.35 -20.59 -12.36
N ASP A 209 5.96 -21.25 -11.39
CA ASP A 209 7.13 -20.78 -10.65
C ASP A 209 8.17 -21.90 -10.63
N MET A 210 9.30 -21.68 -11.27
CA MET A 210 10.34 -22.69 -11.47
C MET A 210 11.68 -22.13 -11.07
N GLN A 211 12.43 -22.92 -10.29
CA GLN A 211 13.81 -22.64 -9.90
C GLN A 211 14.72 -23.78 -10.38
N SER A 212 15.91 -23.42 -10.85
CA SER A 212 16.90 -24.40 -11.27
C SER A 212 18.33 -23.89 -11.04
N PRO A 213 19.20 -24.71 -10.44
CA PRO A 213 20.63 -24.45 -10.54
C PRO A 213 21.06 -24.60 -12.02
N LEU A 214 21.94 -23.70 -12.47
CA LEU A 214 22.53 -23.70 -13.81
C LEU A 214 23.95 -24.24 -13.82
N THR A 215 24.57 -24.39 -12.63
CA THR A 215 25.89 -25.01 -12.41
C THR A 215 25.74 -26.17 -11.44
N GLU A 216 26.67 -27.13 -11.51
CA GLU A 216 26.64 -28.33 -10.65
C GLU A 216 26.79 -27.99 -9.15
N ASP A 217 27.57 -26.95 -8.84
CA ASP A 217 27.76 -26.45 -7.46
C ASP A 217 26.60 -25.58 -6.96
N GLY A 218 25.64 -25.27 -7.83
CA GLY A 218 24.49 -24.41 -7.51
C GLY A 218 24.86 -22.94 -7.26
N ASN A 219 26.04 -22.51 -7.68
CA ASN A 219 26.45 -21.12 -7.50
C ASN A 219 25.82 -20.16 -8.51
N LEU A 220 25.37 -20.64 -9.66
CA LEU A 220 24.52 -19.89 -10.58
C LEU A 220 23.14 -20.56 -10.61
N ARG A 221 22.12 -19.79 -10.30
CA ARG A 221 20.74 -20.23 -10.20
C ARG A 221 19.81 -19.36 -11.02
N SER A 222 18.73 -19.93 -11.48
CA SER A 222 17.66 -19.21 -12.19
C SER A 222 16.31 -19.44 -11.55
N ARG A 223 15.43 -18.44 -11.61
CA ARG A 223 14.01 -18.55 -11.31
C ARG A 223 13.20 -17.91 -12.44
N ILE A 224 12.13 -18.57 -12.83
CA ILE A 224 11.16 -18.09 -13.81
C ILE A 224 9.79 -18.15 -13.16
N VAL A 225 9.12 -17.02 -13.11
CA VAL A 225 7.72 -16.91 -12.69
C VAL A 225 6.92 -16.37 -13.87
N ALA A 226 5.88 -17.09 -14.29
CA ALA A 226 5.02 -16.67 -15.39
C ALA A 226 3.57 -16.99 -15.08
N GLY A 227 2.67 -16.15 -15.53
CA GLY A 227 1.25 -16.40 -15.33
C GLY A 227 0.35 -15.66 -16.28
N TYR A 228 -0.87 -16.16 -16.35
CA TYR A 228 -1.98 -15.61 -17.12
C TYR A 228 -3.25 -15.69 -16.32
N GLN A 229 -4.05 -14.64 -16.35
CA GLN A 229 -5.39 -14.57 -15.78
C GLN A 229 -6.34 -13.95 -16.80
N ASP A 230 -7.55 -14.50 -16.88
CA ASP A 230 -8.70 -13.92 -17.59
C ASP A 230 -9.90 -14.00 -16.64
N SER A 231 -10.59 -12.88 -16.43
CA SER A 231 -11.73 -12.82 -15.52
C SER A 231 -12.72 -11.74 -15.93
N ASP A 232 -13.99 -12.07 -15.86
CA ASP A 232 -15.07 -11.09 -15.82
C ASP A 232 -15.15 -10.49 -14.40
N SER A 233 -16.18 -9.67 -14.15
CA SER A 233 -16.43 -9.04 -12.86
C SER A 233 -17.92 -9.12 -12.51
N TRP A 234 -18.24 -8.72 -11.28
CA TRP A 234 -19.62 -8.44 -10.87
C TRP A 234 -20.21 -7.20 -11.58
N LEU A 235 -19.37 -6.35 -12.20
CA LEU A 235 -19.80 -5.25 -13.07
C LEU A 235 -20.19 -5.78 -14.45
N ASP A 236 -21.30 -5.28 -14.98
CA ASP A 236 -21.76 -5.63 -16.32
C ASP A 236 -20.68 -5.30 -17.37
N ASN A 237 -20.43 -6.24 -18.26
CA ASN A 237 -19.51 -6.15 -19.41
C ASN A 237 -18.02 -5.99 -19.05
N TYR A 238 -17.63 -5.84 -17.80
CA TYR A 238 -16.23 -5.71 -17.40
C TYR A 238 -15.48 -7.02 -17.56
N ASN A 239 -14.33 -6.96 -18.23
CA ASN A 239 -13.39 -8.07 -18.32
C ASN A 239 -11.96 -7.57 -18.14
N GLN A 240 -11.13 -8.34 -17.44
CA GLN A 240 -9.72 -8.08 -17.25
C GLN A 240 -8.86 -9.28 -17.60
N LYS A 241 -7.82 -9.04 -18.40
CA LYS A 241 -6.76 -10.01 -18.67
C LYS A 241 -5.45 -9.53 -18.09
N ARG A 242 -4.70 -10.43 -17.48
CA ARG A 242 -3.38 -10.14 -16.93
C ARG A 242 -2.40 -11.20 -17.37
N THR A 243 -1.28 -10.76 -17.93
CA THR A 243 -0.14 -11.61 -18.28
C THR A 243 1.08 -11.07 -17.57
N PHE A 244 1.86 -11.94 -16.93
CA PHE A 244 3.09 -11.53 -16.27
C PHE A 244 4.19 -12.57 -16.45
N PHE A 245 5.42 -12.08 -16.37
CA PHE A 245 6.64 -12.86 -16.47
C PHE A 245 7.74 -12.22 -15.62
N SER A 246 8.52 -13.03 -14.91
CA SER A 246 9.78 -12.64 -14.29
C SER A 246 10.82 -13.70 -14.56
N GLY A 247 12.00 -13.27 -14.99
CA GLY A 247 13.18 -14.12 -15.13
C GLY A 247 14.32 -13.54 -14.29
N ILE A 248 14.88 -14.33 -13.40
CA ILE A 248 15.90 -13.92 -12.42
C ILE A 248 17.07 -14.87 -12.48
N LEU A 249 18.29 -14.30 -12.43
CA LEU A 249 19.55 -15.01 -12.28
C LEU A 249 20.23 -14.54 -10.99
N ASP A 250 20.54 -15.47 -10.12
CA ASP A 250 21.33 -15.24 -8.91
C ASP A 250 22.63 -16.02 -8.97
N ALA A 251 23.75 -15.36 -8.67
CA ALA A 251 25.08 -15.94 -8.73
C ALA A 251 25.88 -15.63 -7.47
N ASP A 252 26.52 -16.66 -6.90
CA ASP A 252 27.51 -16.55 -5.82
C ASP A 252 28.88 -16.62 -6.43
N LEU A 253 29.61 -15.51 -6.45
CA LEU A 253 30.95 -15.38 -7.00
C LEU A 253 31.99 -15.52 -5.86
N GLY A 254 32.27 -16.77 -5.49
CA GLY A 254 33.05 -17.09 -4.28
C GLY A 254 32.22 -16.93 -3.00
N THR A 255 32.89 -16.60 -1.88
CA THR A 255 32.25 -16.51 -0.56
C THR A 255 31.83 -15.11 -0.17
N SER A 256 32.22 -14.08 -0.94
CA SER A 256 32.06 -12.68 -0.55
C SER A 256 31.22 -11.83 -1.51
N THR A 257 30.92 -12.34 -2.72
CA THR A 257 30.23 -11.59 -3.75
C THR A 257 28.99 -12.34 -4.18
N SER A 258 27.83 -11.68 -4.13
CA SER A 258 26.60 -12.18 -4.75
C SER A 258 26.05 -11.17 -5.75
N LEU A 259 25.48 -11.69 -6.83
CA LEU A 259 24.94 -10.92 -7.94
C LEU A 259 23.57 -11.43 -8.29
N SER A 260 22.62 -10.51 -8.44
CA SER A 260 21.27 -10.78 -8.93
C SER A 260 20.94 -9.88 -10.10
N ALA A 261 20.36 -10.43 -11.16
CA ALA A 261 19.87 -9.66 -12.29
C ALA A 261 18.59 -10.28 -12.82
N GLY A 262 17.66 -9.44 -13.26
CA GLY A 262 16.41 -9.96 -13.77
C GLY A 262 15.62 -8.96 -14.61
N TYR A 263 14.58 -9.51 -15.22
CA TYR A 263 13.62 -8.80 -16.04
C TYR A 263 12.20 -9.20 -15.62
N GLU A 264 11.34 -8.21 -15.45
CA GLU A 264 9.91 -8.38 -15.18
C GLU A 264 9.09 -7.72 -16.29
N TYR A 265 8.06 -8.42 -16.70
CA TYR A 265 7.04 -7.95 -17.63
C TYR A 265 5.65 -8.17 -17.03
N GLN A 266 4.77 -7.20 -17.17
CA GLN A 266 3.35 -7.35 -16.86
C GLN A 266 2.52 -6.57 -17.86
N ARG A 267 1.45 -7.19 -18.37
CA ARG A 267 0.43 -6.56 -19.19
C ARG A 267 -0.94 -6.79 -18.57
N ILE A 268 -1.74 -5.74 -18.54
CA ILE A 268 -3.11 -5.75 -18.03
C ILE A 268 -3.98 -5.09 -19.10
N ASP A 269 -4.91 -5.87 -19.64
CA ASP A 269 -5.90 -5.40 -20.63
C ASP A 269 -7.27 -5.40 -19.95
N ILE A 270 -7.93 -4.24 -19.89
CA ILE A 270 -9.24 -4.07 -19.26
C ILE A 270 -10.23 -3.56 -20.31
N ASN A 271 -11.34 -4.27 -20.48
CA ASN A 271 -12.46 -3.84 -21.28
C ASN A 271 -13.59 -3.32 -20.38
N ASN A 272 -14.32 -2.31 -20.85
CA ASN A 272 -15.47 -1.70 -20.17
C ASN A 272 -15.12 -1.20 -18.76
N GLN A 273 -13.94 -0.60 -18.58
CA GLN A 273 -13.63 0.08 -17.33
C GLN A 273 -14.58 1.24 -17.06
N THR A 274 -14.96 1.46 -15.83
CA THR A 274 -15.64 2.69 -15.43
C THR A 274 -14.63 3.82 -15.22
N TRP A 275 -15.07 5.04 -15.37
CA TRP A 275 -14.28 6.22 -15.02
C TRP A 275 -15.09 7.08 -14.05
N GLY A 276 -14.82 6.94 -12.75
CA GLY A 276 -15.67 7.43 -11.69
C GLY A 276 -16.84 6.49 -11.39
N GLY A 277 -17.80 6.99 -10.61
CA GLY A 277 -18.95 6.24 -10.13
C GLY A 277 -20.26 6.56 -10.85
N LEU A 278 -21.33 5.99 -10.32
CA LEU A 278 -22.70 6.25 -10.77
C LEU A 278 -23.23 7.57 -10.17
N PRO A 279 -24.11 8.32 -10.87
CA PRO A 279 -24.80 9.49 -10.32
C PRO A 279 -25.55 9.14 -9.04
N ARG A 280 -25.08 9.65 -7.90
CA ARG A 280 -25.63 9.29 -6.58
C ARG A 280 -26.93 9.97 -6.26
N TRP A 281 -27.12 11.18 -6.75
CA TRP A 281 -28.18 12.08 -6.32
C TRP A 281 -29.22 12.33 -7.41
N ASN A 282 -30.46 12.37 -6.98
CA ASN A 282 -31.49 13.03 -7.78
C ASN A 282 -31.42 14.54 -7.56
N THR A 283 -32.02 15.32 -8.49
CA THR A 283 -32.07 16.80 -8.40
C THR A 283 -32.84 17.31 -7.18
N ASP A 284 -33.67 16.47 -6.54
CA ASP A 284 -34.38 16.77 -5.30
C ASP A 284 -33.61 16.48 -4.01
N GLY A 285 -32.31 16.04 -4.14
CA GLY A 285 -31.45 15.69 -3.01
C GLY A 285 -31.67 14.29 -2.45
N SER A 286 -32.59 13.51 -2.99
CA SER A 286 -32.77 12.12 -2.63
C SER A 286 -31.67 11.27 -3.28
N THR A 287 -31.25 10.19 -2.59
CA THR A 287 -30.24 9.26 -3.11
C THR A 287 -30.87 8.26 -4.08
N LYS A 288 -30.10 7.88 -5.09
CA LYS A 288 -30.45 6.82 -6.03
C LYS A 288 -29.79 5.52 -5.61
N HIS A 289 -30.48 4.41 -5.77
CA HIS A 289 -29.98 3.06 -5.58
C HIS A 289 -29.91 2.35 -6.92
N TYR A 290 -28.83 1.60 -7.12
CA TYR A 290 -28.54 0.85 -8.34
C TYR A 290 -28.37 -0.62 -8.01
N ASP A 291 -28.64 -1.46 -9.00
CA ASP A 291 -28.16 -2.82 -8.94
C ASP A 291 -26.63 -2.84 -8.88
N ARG A 292 -26.10 -3.81 -8.19
CA ARG A 292 -24.65 -3.95 -7.94
C ARG A 292 -23.85 -4.07 -9.24
N ALA A 293 -24.42 -4.71 -10.26
CA ALA A 293 -23.78 -4.92 -11.56
C ALA A 293 -23.80 -3.69 -12.48
N HIS A 294 -24.63 -2.67 -12.17
CA HIS A 294 -24.82 -1.53 -13.05
C HIS A 294 -23.54 -0.72 -13.27
N SER A 295 -23.25 -0.40 -14.53
CA SER A 295 -22.04 0.32 -14.98
C SER A 295 -22.41 1.49 -15.88
N THR A 296 -21.63 2.59 -15.82
CA THR A 296 -21.68 3.71 -16.77
C THR A 296 -20.70 3.53 -17.94
N SER A 297 -19.93 2.47 -17.94
CA SER A 297 -18.94 2.25 -18.99
C SER A 297 -19.58 1.93 -20.33
N PRO A 298 -19.23 2.65 -21.41
CA PRO A 298 -19.65 2.28 -22.75
C PRO A 298 -18.84 1.09 -23.28
N ASP A 299 -19.38 0.41 -24.29
CA ASP A 299 -18.82 -0.81 -24.88
C ASP A 299 -17.45 -0.64 -25.56
N TRP A 300 -17.09 0.59 -25.93
CA TRP A 300 -15.79 0.94 -26.51
C TRP A 300 -14.71 1.31 -25.45
N ALA A 301 -15.07 1.38 -24.15
CA ALA A 301 -14.13 1.76 -23.10
C ALA A 301 -13.12 0.64 -22.82
N TYR A 302 -11.84 1.02 -22.68
CA TYR A 302 -10.75 0.10 -22.37
C TYR A 302 -9.62 0.80 -21.61
N ASN A 303 -8.74 0.00 -20.99
CA ASN A 303 -7.50 0.48 -20.40
C ASN A 303 -6.41 -0.59 -20.47
N ASP A 304 -5.49 -0.41 -21.40
CA ASP A 304 -4.35 -1.29 -21.61
C ASP A 304 -3.13 -0.72 -20.89
N LYS A 305 -2.43 -1.57 -20.14
CA LYS A 305 -1.25 -1.21 -19.35
C LYS A 305 -0.13 -2.20 -19.59
N GLU A 306 1.09 -1.69 -19.66
CA GLU A 306 2.29 -2.49 -19.84
C GLU A 306 3.41 -2.01 -18.92
N PHE A 307 4.06 -2.94 -18.25
CA PHE A 307 5.20 -2.69 -17.37
C PHE A 307 6.38 -3.53 -17.83
N ASN A 308 7.53 -2.88 -17.93
CA ASN A 308 8.82 -3.50 -18.18
C ASN A 308 9.79 -3.04 -17.12
N LYS A 309 10.44 -3.97 -16.41
CA LYS A 309 11.41 -3.64 -15.36
C LYS A 309 12.67 -4.48 -15.56
N VAL A 310 13.81 -3.83 -15.51
CA VAL A 310 15.14 -4.48 -15.45
C VAL A 310 15.75 -4.10 -14.12
N PHE A 311 16.34 -5.05 -13.44
CA PHE A 311 17.03 -4.79 -12.17
C PHE A 311 18.35 -5.55 -12.07
N PHE A 312 19.21 -4.99 -11.24
CA PHE A 312 20.51 -5.51 -10.93
C PHE A 312 20.85 -5.22 -9.48
N THR A 313 21.37 -6.23 -8.77
CA THR A 313 21.85 -6.11 -7.39
C THR A 313 23.23 -6.77 -7.30
N LEU A 314 24.19 -6.06 -6.74
CA LEU A 314 25.50 -6.58 -6.38
C LEU A 314 25.70 -6.37 -4.88
N LYS A 315 26.01 -7.47 -4.16
CA LYS A 315 26.39 -7.43 -2.75
C LYS A 315 27.83 -7.90 -2.64
N GLN A 316 28.66 -7.12 -1.96
CA GLN A 316 30.09 -7.42 -1.74
C GLN A 316 30.39 -7.32 -0.27
N ARG A 317 30.76 -8.44 0.36
CA ARG A 317 31.42 -8.44 1.67
C ARG A 317 32.89 -8.11 1.51
N PHE A 318 33.40 -7.18 2.30
CA PHE A 318 34.80 -6.75 2.22
C PHE A 318 35.53 -6.78 3.57
N ALA A 319 34.81 -7.03 4.65
CA ALA A 319 35.32 -7.33 5.99
C ALA A 319 34.33 -8.27 6.68
N ASP A 320 34.67 -8.81 7.82
CA ASP A 320 33.88 -9.84 8.51
C ASP A 320 32.42 -9.40 8.72
N ASP A 321 32.22 -8.14 9.12
CA ASP A 321 30.89 -7.58 9.44
C ASP A 321 30.42 -6.49 8.46
N TRP A 322 31.12 -6.26 7.34
CA TRP A 322 30.80 -5.18 6.41
C TRP A 322 30.41 -5.69 5.03
N GLN A 323 29.33 -5.14 4.52
CA GLN A 323 28.82 -5.40 3.18
C GLN A 323 28.54 -4.10 2.44
N ALA A 324 28.84 -4.03 1.17
CA ALA A 324 28.38 -3.01 0.26
C ALA A 324 27.31 -3.61 -0.66
N THR A 325 26.22 -2.87 -0.88
CA THR A 325 25.13 -3.24 -1.77
C THR A 325 24.95 -2.15 -2.82
N LEU A 326 24.99 -2.54 -4.10
CA LEU A 326 24.63 -1.70 -5.24
C LEU A 326 23.35 -2.24 -5.86
N ASN A 327 22.32 -1.43 -5.91
CA ASN A 327 21.09 -1.71 -6.62
C ASN A 327 20.92 -0.75 -7.79
N ALA A 328 20.46 -1.25 -8.94
CA ALA A 328 20.10 -0.44 -10.09
C ALA A 328 18.80 -0.96 -10.71
N THR A 329 17.89 -0.07 -11.07
CA THR A 329 16.65 -0.43 -11.71
C THR A 329 16.30 0.51 -12.86
N HIS A 330 15.71 -0.06 -13.92
CA HIS A 330 15.03 0.68 -14.97
C HIS A 330 13.60 0.15 -15.08
N THR A 331 12.64 1.04 -14.96
CA THR A 331 11.22 0.71 -15.11
C THR A 331 10.60 1.56 -16.22
N GLU A 332 9.87 0.95 -17.12
CA GLU A 332 9.02 1.62 -18.09
C GLU A 332 7.58 1.13 -17.91
N ALA A 333 6.66 2.06 -17.68
CA ALA A 333 5.22 1.81 -17.63
C ALA A 333 4.54 2.60 -18.75
N LYS A 334 3.61 1.97 -19.47
CA LYS A 334 2.78 2.59 -20.52
C LYS A 334 1.32 2.29 -20.25
N PHE A 335 0.46 3.19 -20.69
CA PHE A 335 -0.96 2.93 -20.78
C PHE A 335 -1.57 3.58 -22.02
N ASP A 336 -2.67 2.99 -22.47
CA ASP A 336 -3.59 3.56 -23.46
C ASP A 336 -5.01 3.28 -23.00
N SER A 337 -5.86 4.31 -22.92
CA SER A 337 -7.16 4.20 -22.28
C SER A 337 -8.18 5.10 -22.94
N LYS A 338 -9.35 4.55 -23.24
CA LYS A 338 -10.54 5.30 -23.60
C LYS A 338 -11.61 5.07 -22.54
N ALA A 339 -12.23 6.13 -22.06
CA ALA A 339 -13.24 6.03 -21.02
C ALA A 339 -14.24 7.18 -21.06
N MET A 340 -15.38 6.99 -20.42
CA MET A 340 -16.41 7.99 -20.18
C MET A 340 -16.70 8.11 -18.69
N TYR A 341 -16.85 9.33 -18.19
CA TYR A 341 -17.34 9.59 -16.85
C TYR A 341 -18.64 10.38 -16.90
N ILE A 342 -19.48 10.16 -15.90
CA ILE A 342 -20.73 10.92 -15.66
C ILE A 342 -20.59 11.64 -14.32
N ASP A 343 -20.76 12.97 -14.35
CA ASP A 343 -20.85 13.83 -13.17
C ASP A 343 -22.13 14.65 -13.28
N ALA A 344 -23.21 14.12 -12.73
CA ALA A 344 -24.54 14.65 -12.93
C ALA A 344 -25.51 14.27 -11.80
N PHE A 345 -26.63 14.98 -11.75
CA PHE A 345 -27.82 14.67 -10.96
C PHE A 345 -28.90 14.09 -11.86
N VAL A 346 -29.69 13.15 -11.33
CA VAL A 346 -30.76 12.51 -12.11
C VAL A 346 -32.09 13.21 -11.82
N ASN A 347 -32.74 13.69 -12.85
CA ASN A 347 -34.14 14.16 -12.71
C ASN A 347 -35.02 12.94 -12.48
N LYS A 348 -35.65 12.88 -11.29
CA LYS A 348 -36.35 11.70 -10.82
C LYS A 348 -37.61 11.35 -11.66
N SER A 349 -38.24 12.34 -12.30
CA SER A 349 -39.44 12.14 -13.10
C SER A 349 -39.17 11.72 -14.54
N THR A 350 -38.06 12.18 -15.11
CA THR A 350 -37.71 11.97 -16.53
C THR A 350 -36.55 11.06 -16.77
N GLY A 351 -35.68 10.85 -15.75
CA GLY A 351 -34.38 10.17 -15.90
C GLY A 351 -33.33 11.02 -16.62
N MET A 352 -33.62 12.24 -17.05
CA MET A 352 -32.65 13.11 -17.69
C MET A 352 -31.58 13.52 -16.68
N LEU A 353 -30.34 13.65 -17.18
CA LEU A 353 -29.20 14.08 -16.38
C LEU A 353 -29.05 15.60 -16.41
N GLU A 354 -28.72 16.19 -15.26
CA GLU A 354 -28.44 17.60 -15.10
C GLU A 354 -27.00 17.77 -14.56
N GLY A 355 -26.17 18.51 -15.28
CA GLY A 355 -24.79 18.71 -14.92
C GLY A 355 -24.61 19.58 -13.67
N PRO A 356 -23.52 19.42 -12.93
CA PRO A 356 -23.28 20.16 -11.69
C PRO A 356 -23.01 21.65 -11.90
N TYR A 357 -22.74 22.06 -13.12
CA TYR A 357 -22.41 23.44 -13.49
C TYR A 357 -23.49 24.11 -14.35
N SER A 358 -24.65 23.50 -14.54
CA SER A 358 -25.74 24.03 -15.34
C SER A 358 -26.20 25.47 -14.96
N ASN A 359 -26.00 25.84 -13.70
CA ASN A 359 -26.33 27.18 -13.19
C ASN A 359 -25.34 28.29 -13.61
N TYR A 360 -24.19 27.93 -14.22
CA TYR A 360 -23.19 28.91 -14.67
C TYR A 360 -23.49 29.47 -16.07
N GLY A 361 -24.53 28.98 -16.75
CA GLY A 361 -25.00 29.50 -18.03
C GLY A 361 -24.72 28.57 -19.23
N PRO A 362 -25.05 29.02 -20.45
CA PRO A 362 -24.88 28.20 -21.65
C PRO A 362 -23.44 27.73 -21.85
N GLY A 363 -23.27 26.44 -22.14
CA GLY A 363 -21.98 25.80 -22.34
C GLY A 363 -21.38 25.14 -21.09
N TYR A 364 -22.04 25.31 -19.91
CA TYR A 364 -21.69 24.62 -18.66
C TYR A 364 -22.70 23.53 -18.29
N ASP A 365 -23.56 23.15 -19.19
CA ASP A 365 -24.63 22.14 -19.02
C ASP A 365 -24.16 20.70 -19.32
N TYR A 366 -22.85 20.48 -19.52
CA TYR A 366 -22.32 19.14 -19.70
C TYR A 366 -22.51 18.28 -18.44
N ILE A 367 -22.75 17.00 -18.65
CA ILE A 367 -23.05 15.99 -17.62
C ILE A 367 -21.89 15.01 -17.39
N GLY A 368 -20.78 15.22 -18.06
CA GLY A 368 -19.62 14.33 -18.03
C GLY A 368 -18.68 14.58 -19.19
N GLY A 369 -17.85 13.61 -19.45
CA GLY A 369 -16.91 13.69 -20.57
C GLY A 369 -16.39 12.33 -21.02
N THR A 370 -15.87 12.31 -22.23
CA THR A 370 -15.13 11.18 -22.79
C THR A 370 -13.67 11.56 -22.93
N GLY A 371 -12.78 10.62 -22.70
CA GLY A 371 -11.34 10.85 -22.77
C GLY A 371 -10.61 9.69 -23.44
N TRP A 372 -9.71 10.02 -24.34
CA TRP A 372 -8.68 9.12 -24.86
C TRP A 372 -7.34 9.58 -24.31
N ASN A 373 -6.75 8.79 -23.41
CA ASN A 373 -5.53 9.11 -22.68
C ASN A 373 -4.47 8.06 -23.00
N SER A 374 -3.26 8.50 -23.26
CA SER A 374 -2.13 7.60 -23.40
C SER A 374 -0.89 8.19 -22.74
N GLY A 375 -0.02 7.34 -22.26
CA GLY A 375 1.15 7.85 -21.57
C GLY A 375 2.22 6.83 -21.30
N LYS A 376 3.34 7.39 -20.86
CA LYS A 376 4.55 6.65 -20.55
C LYS A 376 5.23 7.25 -19.33
N ARG A 377 5.59 6.39 -18.39
CA ARG A 377 6.47 6.71 -17.27
C ARG A 377 7.75 5.89 -17.36
N LYS A 378 8.89 6.52 -17.13
CA LYS A 378 10.17 5.84 -16.95
C LYS A 378 10.76 6.22 -15.60
N VAL A 379 11.35 5.26 -14.92
CA VAL A 379 12.08 5.46 -13.68
C VAL A 379 13.42 4.77 -13.78
N ASP A 380 14.50 5.53 -13.66
CA ASP A 380 15.86 5.04 -13.52
C ASP A 380 16.31 5.32 -12.09
N ALA A 381 16.76 4.29 -11.36
CA ALA A 381 17.24 4.47 -9.99
C ALA A 381 18.49 3.64 -9.73
N VAL A 382 19.40 4.24 -8.97
CA VAL A 382 20.62 3.60 -8.46
C VAL A 382 20.73 3.91 -6.98
N ASP A 383 21.03 2.89 -6.18
CA ASP A 383 21.22 3.00 -4.74
C ASP A 383 22.48 2.21 -4.34
N LEU A 384 23.41 2.89 -3.69
CA LEU A 384 24.66 2.31 -3.19
C LEU A 384 24.78 2.59 -1.71
N PHE A 385 24.89 1.55 -0.90
CA PHE A 385 25.14 1.68 0.52
C PHE A 385 26.08 0.61 1.05
N ALA A 386 26.66 0.89 2.20
CA ALA A 386 27.41 -0.07 2.98
C ALA A 386 26.85 -0.12 4.39
N ASP A 387 26.72 -1.31 4.92
CA ASP A 387 26.30 -1.58 6.28
C ASP A 387 27.24 -2.54 6.97
N GLY A 388 27.35 -2.45 8.30
CA GLY A 388 28.22 -3.32 9.06
C GLY A 388 28.32 -2.99 10.53
N GLY A 389 29.04 -3.85 11.26
CA GLY A 389 29.33 -3.71 12.67
C GLY A 389 30.54 -2.80 12.93
N TYR A 390 30.54 -2.15 14.08
CA TYR A 390 31.70 -1.45 14.61
C TYR A 390 31.73 -1.51 16.14
N GLU A 391 32.92 -1.48 16.70
CA GLU A 391 33.10 -1.48 18.15
C GLU A 391 33.40 -0.06 18.66
N LEU A 392 32.65 0.35 19.66
CA LEU A 392 32.86 1.61 20.36
C LEU A 392 32.57 1.44 21.85
N LEU A 393 33.51 1.91 22.71
CA LEU A 393 33.37 1.83 24.18
C LEU A 393 33.15 0.39 24.69
N GLY A 394 33.75 -0.60 24.02
CA GLY A 394 33.65 -2.02 24.40
C GLY A 394 32.32 -2.67 24.08
N ARG A 395 31.48 -2.05 23.19
CA ARG A 395 30.20 -2.57 22.74
C ARG A 395 30.15 -2.64 21.24
N GLN A 396 29.42 -3.61 20.73
CA GLN A 396 29.12 -3.76 19.30
C GLN A 396 27.94 -2.86 18.92
N HIS A 397 28.10 -2.16 17.82
CA HIS A 397 27.13 -1.27 17.19
C HIS A 397 27.00 -1.63 15.72
N THR A 398 25.92 -1.21 15.09
CA THR A 398 25.76 -1.34 13.64
C THR A 398 25.55 0.02 13.00
N MET A 399 25.99 0.20 11.78
CA MET A 399 25.73 1.42 11.03
C MET A 399 25.52 1.11 9.54
N MET A 400 24.88 2.05 8.89
CA MET A 400 24.67 2.07 7.44
C MET A 400 24.94 3.48 6.93
N ILE A 401 25.59 3.56 5.76
CA ILE A 401 25.81 4.81 5.03
C ILE A 401 25.63 4.56 3.55
N GLY A 402 24.96 5.48 2.86
CA GLY A 402 24.70 5.30 1.44
C GLY A 402 24.28 6.56 0.71
N GLY A 403 24.08 6.40 -0.59
CA GLY A 403 23.56 7.43 -1.46
C GLY A 403 22.73 6.85 -2.58
N SER A 404 21.74 7.60 -3.01
CA SER A 404 20.85 7.20 -4.09
C SER A 404 20.62 8.31 -5.10
N PHE A 405 20.36 7.89 -6.32
CA PHE A 405 19.89 8.75 -7.40
C PHE A 405 18.68 8.11 -8.06
N SER A 406 17.65 8.90 -8.33
CA SER A 406 16.55 8.50 -9.19
C SER A 406 16.16 9.61 -10.15
N ARG A 407 15.77 9.22 -11.36
CA ARG A 407 15.19 10.08 -12.38
C ARG A 407 13.90 9.47 -12.87
N GLN A 408 12.83 10.24 -12.81
CA GLN A 408 11.53 9.85 -13.34
C GLN A 408 11.10 10.81 -14.42
N THR A 409 10.56 10.29 -15.52
CA THR A 409 9.93 11.06 -16.58
C THR A 409 8.50 10.57 -16.76
N ASN A 410 7.54 11.51 -16.83
CA ASN A 410 6.14 11.24 -17.14
C ASN A 410 5.77 12.03 -18.37
N ARG A 411 5.30 11.35 -19.42
CA ARG A 411 4.80 12.01 -20.62
C ARG A 411 3.44 11.45 -20.98
N TYR A 412 2.42 12.31 -20.92
CA TYR A 412 1.03 11.93 -21.17
C TYR A 412 0.41 12.85 -22.22
N THR A 413 -0.44 12.23 -23.04
CA THR A 413 -1.24 12.92 -24.06
C THR A 413 -2.71 12.58 -23.88
N ASN A 414 -3.59 13.47 -24.24
CA ASN A 414 -5.03 13.25 -24.18
C ASN A 414 -5.80 13.91 -25.33
N SER A 415 -7.00 13.41 -25.54
CA SER A 415 -8.06 14.03 -26.34
C SER A 415 -9.36 13.93 -25.53
N TRP A 416 -10.13 15.02 -25.46
CA TRP A 416 -11.30 15.15 -24.61
C TRP A 416 -12.50 15.68 -25.38
N ALA A 417 -13.70 15.20 -24.99
CA ALA A 417 -14.97 15.80 -25.38
C ALA A 417 -15.94 15.82 -24.20
N ASN A 418 -16.75 16.87 -24.11
CA ASN A 418 -17.83 16.93 -23.14
C ASN A 418 -18.99 16.05 -23.61
N VAL A 419 -19.77 15.53 -22.67
CA VAL A 419 -21.03 14.82 -22.89
C VAL A 419 -22.18 15.71 -22.43
N TYR A 420 -23.18 15.89 -23.27
CA TYR A 420 -24.35 16.72 -23.01
C TYR A 420 -25.62 15.89 -22.75
N PRO A 421 -26.61 16.43 -22.00
CA PRO A 421 -27.83 15.71 -21.67
C PRO A 421 -28.59 15.15 -22.87
N ASP A 422 -28.68 15.94 -23.93
CA ASP A 422 -29.42 15.56 -25.16
C ASP A 422 -28.74 14.39 -25.90
N GLU A 423 -27.41 14.26 -25.78
CA GLU A 423 -26.65 13.16 -26.40
C GLU A 423 -26.80 11.86 -25.61
N PHE A 424 -26.95 11.97 -24.27
CA PHE A 424 -27.05 10.82 -23.38
C PHE A 424 -28.48 10.28 -23.28
N GLY A 425 -29.47 11.15 -23.26
CA GLY A 425 -30.87 10.81 -23.08
C GLY A 425 -31.23 10.47 -21.62
N SER A 426 -32.23 9.62 -21.44
CA SER A 426 -32.68 9.19 -20.09
C SER A 426 -31.70 8.17 -19.49
N PHE A 427 -31.21 8.43 -18.29
CA PHE A 427 -30.36 7.51 -17.56
C PHE A 427 -31.10 6.22 -17.13
N TYR A 428 -32.44 6.23 -17.10
CA TYR A 428 -33.23 5.03 -16.84
C TYR A 428 -33.22 4.01 -17.98
N ASP A 429 -32.97 4.50 -19.19
CA ASP A 429 -32.91 3.67 -20.41
C ASP A 429 -31.48 3.33 -20.81
N TYR A 430 -30.47 3.80 -20.04
CA TYR A 430 -29.08 3.55 -20.33
C TYR A 430 -28.72 2.07 -20.13
N ASN A 431 -28.16 1.46 -21.16
CA ASN A 431 -27.86 0.04 -21.28
C ASN A 431 -26.36 -0.26 -21.54
N GLY A 432 -25.48 0.72 -21.32
CA GLY A 432 -24.05 0.60 -21.64
C GLY A 432 -23.67 1.06 -23.05
N TYR A 433 -24.64 1.50 -23.87
CA TYR A 433 -24.35 2.05 -25.18
C TYR A 433 -24.27 3.58 -25.14
N PHE A 434 -23.11 4.10 -25.57
CA PHE A 434 -22.92 5.51 -25.88
C PHE A 434 -22.04 5.59 -27.14
N PRO A 435 -22.34 6.46 -28.12
CA PRO A 435 -21.52 6.57 -29.34
C PRO A 435 -20.09 6.90 -29.01
N GLU A 436 -19.14 6.18 -29.64
CA GLU A 436 -17.73 6.52 -29.46
C GLU A 436 -17.47 7.92 -30.03
N THR A 437 -16.73 8.71 -29.26
CA THR A 437 -16.31 10.06 -29.65
C THR A 437 -15.46 10.02 -30.91
N ASN A 438 -15.68 10.95 -31.83
CA ASN A 438 -14.79 11.16 -32.95
C ASN A 438 -13.49 11.81 -32.46
N TRP A 439 -12.52 10.98 -32.09
CA TRP A 439 -11.27 11.42 -31.51
C TRP A 439 -10.43 12.24 -32.49
N GLY A 440 -10.09 13.45 -32.11
CA GLY A 440 -9.05 14.22 -32.79
C GLY A 440 -7.64 13.73 -32.43
N SER A 441 -6.62 14.47 -32.84
CA SER A 441 -5.25 14.21 -32.38
C SER A 441 -5.12 14.52 -30.88
N GLN A 442 -4.44 13.62 -30.16
CA GLN A 442 -4.11 13.89 -28.75
C GLN A 442 -3.16 15.08 -28.63
N SER A 443 -3.37 15.89 -27.59
CA SER A 443 -2.50 16.98 -27.17
C SER A 443 -1.62 16.57 -25.98
N LEU A 444 -0.45 17.18 -25.85
CA LEU A 444 0.44 16.94 -24.72
C LEU A 444 -0.19 17.51 -23.43
N ALA A 445 -0.47 16.63 -22.48
CA ALA A 445 -1.10 16.97 -21.18
C ALA A 445 -0.08 17.11 -20.05
N GLN A 446 1.01 16.34 -20.12
CA GLN A 446 2.07 16.33 -19.11
C GLN A 446 3.40 15.91 -19.74
N ASP A 447 4.48 16.59 -19.36
CA ASP A 447 5.86 16.20 -19.70
C ASP A 447 6.77 16.66 -18.55
N ASP A 448 6.90 15.78 -17.55
CA ASP A 448 7.58 16.09 -16.31
C ASP A 448 8.84 15.26 -16.16
N THR A 449 9.89 15.89 -15.65
CA THR A 449 11.10 15.18 -15.21
C THR A 449 11.34 15.51 -13.74
N THR A 450 11.32 14.48 -12.89
CA THR A 450 11.69 14.56 -11.47
C THR A 450 13.03 13.88 -11.23
N ASN A 451 13.95 14.57 -10.55
CA ASN A 451 15.20 13.99 -10.10
C ASN A 451 15.27 14.05 -8.58
N MET A 452 15.80 13.00 -7.99
CA MET A 452 16.08 12.92 -6.56
C MET A 452 17.48 12.38 -6.34
N LYS A 453 18.31 13.13 -5.58
CA LYS A 453 19.66 12.75 -5.17
C LYS A 453 19.71 12.77 -3.66
N SER A 454 20.19 11.72 -3.04
CA SER A 454 20.22 11.65 -1.59
C SER A 454 21.53 11.07 -1.06
N LEU A 455 21.91 11.56 0.13
CA LEU A 455 22.91 10.91 1.00
C LEU A 455 22.20 10.59 2.31
N TYR A 456 22.44 9.41 2.86
CA TYR A 456 21.80 8.98 4.08
C TYR A 456 22.74 8.12 4.94
N ALA A 457 22.51 8.15 6.24
CA ALA A 457 23.20 7.30 7.19
C ALA A 457 22.29 6.99 8.38
N ALA A 458 22.48 5.82 8.97
CA ALA A 458 21.86 5.44 10.23
C ALA A 458 22.81 4.60 11.06
N THR A 459 22.67 4.66 12.39
CA THR A 459 23.43 3.80 13.30
C THR A 459 22.54 3.31 14.44
N ARG A 460 22.72 2.05 14.83
CA ARG A 460 22.15 1.46 16.04
C ARG A 460 23.23 1.34 17.09
N ILE A 461 23.10 2.12 18.13
CA ILE A 461 24.06 2.23 19.22
C ILE A 461 23.54 1.44 20.41
N SER A 462 24.27 0.41 20.86
CA SER A 462 23.98 -0.33 22.08
C SER A 462 24.49 0.47 23.29
N LEU A 463 23.61 1.27 23.92
CA LEU A 463 23.97 2.09 25.09
C LEU A 463 24.17 1.24 26.35
N ALA A 464 23.37 0.19 26.49
CA ALA A 464 23.45 -0.85 27.51
C ALA A 464 22.91 -2.14 26.90
N ASP A 465 23.04 -3.30 27.54
CA ASP A 465 22.54 -4.56 27.01
C ASP A 465 21.04 -4.50 26.65
N PRO A 466 20.16 -3.93 27.52
CA PRO A 466 18.76 -3.82 27.18
C PRO A 466 18.39 -2.51 26.44
N LEU A 467 19.34 -1.60 26.13
CA LEU A 467 19.00 -0.26 25.66
C LEU A 467 19.75 0.10 24.37
N HIS A 468 19.00 0.31 23.31
CA HIS A 468 19.50 0.60 22.00
C HIS A 468 18.94 1.93 21.48
N LEU A 469 19.83 2.80 21.00
CA LEU A 469 19.48 4.07 20.36
C LEU A 469 19.76 3.96 18.85
N ILE A 470 18.76 4.27 18.04
CA ILE A 470 18.90 4.33 16.59
C ILE A 470 18.83 5.80 16.18
N LEU A 471 19.84 6.26 15.47
CA LEU A 471 19.88 7.61 14.91
C LEU A 471 20.13 7.52 13.41
N GLY A 472 19.44 8.36 12.66
CA GLY A 472 19.60 8.42 11.21
C GLY A 472 19.25 9.80 10.66
N ALA A 473 19.77 10.07 9.47
CA ALA A 473 19.39 11.24 8.70
C ALA A 473 19.53 10.96 7.21
N ARG A 474 18.69 11.61 6.42
CA ARG A 474 18.79 11.64 4.95
C ARG A 474 18.76 13.09 4.47
N TYR A 475 19.77 13.48 3.73
CA TYR A 475 19.77 14.72 2.96
C TYR A 475 19.30 14.41 1.54
N THR A 476 18.28 15.13 1.08
CA THR A 476 17.70 14.95 -0.25
C THR A 476 17.70 16.28 -1.00
N ASN A 477 18.26 16.26 -2.21
CA ASN A 477 18.05 17.28 -3.24
C ASN A 477 17.00 16.72 -4.20
N TRP A 478 15.88 17.41 -4.29
CA TRP A 478 14.75 17.07 -5.15
C TRP A 478 14.51 18.17 -6.14
N SER A 479 14.30 17.84 -7.42
CA SER A 479 13.95 18.79 -8.46
C SER A 479 12.90 18.24 -9.39
N VAL A 480 12.05 19.12 -9.90
CA VAL A 480 11.06 18.81 -10.95
C VAL A 480 11.12 19.89 -12.02
N ASP A 481 11.00 19.44 -13.27
CA ASP A 481 10.82 20.28 -14.44
C ASP A 481 9.56 19.81 -15.19
N THR A 482 8.61 20.72 -15.37
CA THR A 482 7.29 20.45 -15.95
C THR A 482 7.03 21.38 -17.15
N LEU A 483 5.91 21.22 -17.84
CA LEU A 483 5.51 22.11 -18.93
C LEU A 483 5.34 23.58 -18.49
N THR A 484 5.08 23.83 -17.22
CA THR A 484 4.67 25.15 -16.72
C THR A 484 5.58 25.73 -15.66
N TYR A 485 6.37 24.91 -14.95
CA TYR A 485 7.29 25.36 -13.92
C TYR A 485 8.45 24.40 -13.71
N GLY A 486 9.54 24.92 -13.18
CA GLY A 486 10.65 24.15 -12.61
C GLY A 486 10.86 24.53 -11.16
N MET A 487 11.22 23.56 -10.32
CA MET A 487 11.45 23.76 -8.90
C MET A 487 12.53 22.84 -8.36
N GLU A 488 13.35 23.36 -7.44
CA GLU A 488 14.34 22.58 -6.69
C GLU A 488 14.18 22.85 -5.20
N LYS A 489 14.24 21.78 -4.40
CA LYS A 489 14.17 21.84 -2.93
C LYS A 489 15.18 20.88 -2.32
N ASN A 490 15.80 21.34 -1.23
CA ASN A 490 16.71 20.56 -0.41
C ASN A 490 16.09 20.36 0.96
N HIS A 491 16.18 19.17 1.50
CA HIS A 491 15.68 18.90 2.85
C HIS A 491 16.50 17.82 3.55
N THR A 492 16.64 17.97 4.88
CA THR A 492 17.24 16.93 5.74
C THR A 492 16.15 16.30 6.59
N THR A 493 15.98 15.00 6.47
CA THR A 493 14.96 14.23 7.17
C THR A 493 15.62 13.46 8.31
N PRO A 494 15.38 13.81 9.58
CA PRO A 494 15.92 13.11 10.73
C PRO A 494 15.10 11.85 11.07
N TYR A 495 15.78 10.93 11.74
CA TYR A 495 15.23 9.71 12.32
C TYR A 495 15.86 9.46 13.69
N ALA A 496 15.05 9.18 14.68
CA ALA A 496 15.53 8.78 16.02
C ALA A 496 14.60 7.72 16.61
N GLY A 497 15.17 6.68 17.20
CA GLY A 497 14.43 5.63 17.87
C GLY A 497 15.17 5.13 19.10
N LEU A 498 14.43 4.81 20.14
CA LEU A 498 14.93 4.18 21.34
C LEU A 498 14.19 2.87 21.54
N VAL A 499 14.93 1.79 21.75
CA VAL A 499 14.39 0.45 22.03
C VAL A 499 14.95 -0.01 23.36
N TYR A 500 14.06 -0.45 24.26
CA TYR A 500 14.41 -1.01 25.56
C TYR A 500 13.88 -2.44 25.67
N ASP A 501 14.77 -3.41 25.74
CA ASP A 501 14.47 -4.82 25.93
C ASP A 501 14.06 -5.04 27.40
N ILE A 502 12.77 -5.26 27.62
CA ILE A 502 12.21 -5.55 28.94
C ILE A 502 12.65 -6.95 29.39
N ASN A 503 12.69 -7.88 28.44
CA ASN A 503 13.19 -9.24 28.58
C ASN A 503 13.39 -9.84 27.15
N ASP A 504 13.75 -11.11 27.07
CA ASP A 504 14.05 -11.81 25.81
C ASP A 504 12.91 -11.77 24.77
N ASN A 505 11.68 -11.63 25.23
CA ASN A 505 10.50 -11.64 24.36
C ASN A 505 9.86 -10.27 24.15
N TRP A 506 10.03 -9.33 25.06
CA TRP A 506 9.34 -8.04 25.06
C TRP A 506 10.30 -6.87 24.98
N SER A 507 9.98 -5.91 24.13
CA SER A 507 10.63 -4.60 24.09
C SER A 507 9.62 -3.46 24.09
N ALA A 508 10.02 -2.34 24.69
CA ALA A 508 9.35 -1.06 24.57
C ALA A 508 10.14 -0.15 23.64
N TYR A 509 9.45 0.68 22.86
CA TYR A 509 10.12 1.63 21.99
C TYR A 509 9.45 3.00 22.00
N ALA A 510 10.23 4.01 21.61
CA ALA A 510 9.74 5.33 21.23
C ALA A 510 10.52 5.82 20.02
N SER A 511 9.87 6.50 19.10
CA SER A 511 10.53 7.04 17.91
C SER A 511 10.01 8.39 17.49
N TYR A 512 10.88 9.11 16.81
CA TYR A 512 10.61 10.29 16.01
C TYR A 512 11.08 10.03 14.59
N THR A 513 10.17 10.15 13.64
CA THR A 513 10.46 10.00 12.21
C THR A 513 9.86 11.16 11.44
N SER A 514 10.51 11.58 10.36
CA SER A 514 10.08 12.70 9.54
C SER A 514 10.09 12.35 8.06
N ILE A 515 9.34 13.10 7.28
CA ILE A 515 9.30 13.04 5.82
C ILE A 515 8.95 14.44 5.31
N PHE A 516 9.29 14.75 4.07
CA PHE A 516 8.88 15.99 3.44
C PHE A 516 8.23 15.76 2.07
N GLN A 517 7.33 16.67 1.70
CA GLN A 517 6.69 16.67 0.39
C GLN A 517 6.86 18.05 -0.26
N PRO A 518 7.53 18.14 -1.41
CA PRO A 518 7.61 19.39 -2.17
C PRO A 518 6.22 19.86 -2.60
N GLN A 519 6.02 21.20 -2.57
CA GLN A 519 4.78 21.84 -3.03
C GLN A 519 5.10 22.99 -3.97
N ASN A 520 4.25 23.18 -5.00
CA ASN A 520 4.41 24.21 -6.02
C ASN A 520 3.61 25.49 -5.75
N TYR A 521 3.05 25.65 -4.54
CA TYR A 521 2.36 26.86 -4.13
C TYR A 521 3.34 28.01 -3.91
N ARG A 522 2.90 29.22 -4.25
CA ARG A 522 3.71 30.45 -4.15
C ARG A 522 3.06 31.44 -3.20
N ASP A 523 3.90 32.16 -2.45
CA ASP A 523 3.45 33.24 -1.57
C ASP A 523 3.08 34.50 -2.38
N SER A 524 2.67 35.56 -1.68
CA SER A 524 2.29 36.84 -2.30
C SER A 524 3.42 37.53 -3.06
N SER A 525 4.68 37.19 -2.83
CA SER A 525 5.85 37.66 -3.56
C SER A 525 6.21 36.81 -4.77
N GLY A 526 5.55 35.66 -4.96
CA GLY A 526 5.82 34.69 -6.02
C GLY A 526 6.89 33.66 -5.68
N LYS A 527 7.41 33.63 -4.44
CA LYS A 527 8.37 32.62 -3.98
C LYS A 527 7.61 31.31 -3.65
N TYR A 528 8.19 30.16 -4.04
CA TYR A 528 7.65 28.85 -3.65
C TYR A 528 7.72 28.67 -2.13
N LEU A 529 6.64 28.20 -1.55
CA LEU A 529 6.58 27.82 -0.14
C LEU A 529 7.62 26.76 0.19
N ASP A 530 7.97 26.65 1.46
CA ASP A 530 8.80 25.56 1.94
C ASP A 530 8.05 24.22 1.79
N PRO A 531 8.76 23.09 1.68
CA PRO A 531 8.12 21.80 1.60
C PRO A 531 7.19 21.54 2.79
N ILE A 532 6.09 20.83 2.55
CA ILE A 532 5.28 20.26 3.63
C ILE A 532 6.16 19.25 4.37
N THR A 533 6.14 19.28 5.70
CA THR A 533 6.82 18.29 6.54
C THR A 533 5.81 17.48 7.33
N GLY A 534 6.05 16.20 7.41
CA GLY A 534 5.28 15.27 8.23
C GLY A 534 6.15 14.69 9.34
N ASN A 535 5.79 14.94 10.60
CA ASN A 535 6.51 14.49 11.78
C ASN A 535 5.67 13.43 12.49
N ASN A 536 6.24 12.23 12.71
CA ASN A 536 5.58 11.14 13.39
C ASN A 536 6.28 10.84 14.71
N TYR A 537 5.52 10.88 15.78
CA TYR A 537 5.90 10.45 17.12
C TYR A 537 5.17 9.16 17.41
N GLU A 538 5.90 8.12 17.77
CA GLU A 538 5.32 6.80 18.05
C GLU A 538 5.96 6.20 19.29
N ALA A 539 5.16 5.51 20.10
CA ALA A 539 5.65 4.72 21.21
C ALA A 539 4.83 3.43 21.29
N GLY A 540 5.48 2.33 21.72
CA GLY A 540 4.79 1.05 21.76
C GLY A 540 5.52 -0.04 22.48
N LEU A 541 4.85 -1.19 22.50
CA LEU A 541 5.37 -2.46 22.99
C LEU A 541 5.38 -3.46 21.85
N LYS A 542 6.45 -4.21 21.73
CA LYS A 542 6.58 -5.31 20.77
C LYS A 542 6.93 -6.60 21.48
N SER A 543 6.48 -7.72 20.95
CA SER A 543 6.94 -9.01 21.40
C SER A 543 7.32 -9.91 20.24
N ASP A 544 8.23 -10.84 20.52
CA ASP A 544 8.76 -11.83 19.59
C ASP A 544 8.81 -13.18 20.29
N TRP A 545 8.21 -14.19 19.69
CA TRP A 545 8.06 -15.52 20.25
C TRP A 545 8.44 -16.57 19.21
N MET A 546 8.87 -17.73 19.69
CA MET A 546 9.20 -18.89 18.86
C MET A 546 10.19 -18.57 17.74
N ASN A 547 11.24 -17.78 18.05
CA ASN A 547 12.26 -17.36 17.09
C ASN A 547 11.66 -16.56 15.91
N SER A 548 10.90 -15.53 16.23
CA SER A 548 10.21 -14.60 15.30
C SER A 548 9.07 -15.22 14.47
N ARG A 549 8.60 -16.42 14.82
CA ARG A 549 7.43 -17.01 14.18
C ARG A 549 6.11 -16.37 14.61
N LEU A 550 6.08 -15.70 15.79
CA LEU A 550 4.93 -14.94 16.26
C LEU A 550 5.39 -13.58 16.78
N THR A 551 4.84 -12.52 16.23
CA THR A 551 5.11 -11.14 16.66
C THR A 551 3.83 -10.46 17.11
N THR A 552 3.93 -9.58 18.13
CA THR A 552 2.83 -8.69 18.50
C THR A 552 3.34 -7.25 18.60
N THR A 553 2.48 -6.30 18.27
CA THR A 553 2.78 -4.87 18.38
C THR A 553 1.57 -4.14 18.92
N LEU A 554 1.78 -3.32 19.95
CA LEU A 554 0.83 -2.32 20.43
C LEU A 554 1.50 -0.96 20.31
N SER A 555 0.92 -0.03 19.58
CA SER A 555 1.49 1.30 19.37
C SER A 555 0.47 2.41 19.57
N VAL A 556 0.97 3.56 20.03
CA VAL A 556 0.26 4.84 20.01
C VAL A 556 1.08 5.80 19.19
N PHE A 557 0.42 6.60 18.36
CA PHE A 557 1.09 7.52 17.45
C PHE A 557 0.43 8.90 17.44
N ARG A 558 1.24 9.90 17.07
CA ARG A 558 0.82 11.25 16.71
C ARG A 558 1.62 11.70 15.48
N ILE A 559 0.92 12.08 14.43
CA ILE A 559 1.49 12.63 13.21
C ILE A 559 1.05 14.09 13.11
N GLU A 560 1.99 14.98 12.84
CA GLU A 560 1.76 16.40 12.61
C GLU A 560 2.27 16.77 11.22
N GLN A 561 1.45 17.47 10.46
CA GLN A 561 1.81 18.00 9.15
C GLN A 561 1.98 19.52 9.28
N ASP A 562 3.13 20.03 8.87
CA ASP A 562 3.46 21.44 8.93
C ASP A 562 3.69 22.02 7.52
N ASN A 563 3.61 23.33 7.39
CA ASN A 563 3.83 24.08 6.15
C ASN A 563 2.84 23.76 5.01
N LEU A 564 1.62 23.34 5.33
CA LEU A 564 0.59 23.12 4.30
C LEU A 564 0.22 24.44 3.62
N GLY A 565 0.27 24.49 2.28
CA GLY A 565 -0.11 25.68 1.53
C GLY A 565 -1.63 25.92 1.57
N GLN A 566 -2.05 27.03 2.16
CA GLN A 566 -3.44 27.48 2.20
C GLN A 566 -3.62 28.73 1.36
N SER A 567 -4.67 28.79 0.53
CA SER A 567 -5.00 29.96 -0.27
C SER A 567 -5.31 31.16 0.63
N THR A 568 -4.67 32.30 0.34
CA THR A 568 -4.93 33.58 1.03
C THR A 568 -6.17 34.29 0.51
N GLY A 569 -6.79 33.81 -0.58
CA GLY A 569 -7.84 34.51 -1.32
C GLY A 569 -7.36 35.76 -2.08
N ARG A 570 -6.05 35.99 -2.11
CA ARG A 570 -5.41 37.13 -2.83
C ARG A 570 -4.55 36.59 -3.96
N THR A 571 -4.17 37.48 -4.88
CA THR A 571 -3.26 37.13 -5.98
C THR A 571 -1.82 37.47 -5.65
N ILE A 572 -0.89 36.81 -6.32
CA ILE A 572 0.53 37.13 -6.31
C ILE A 572 0.72 38.51 -6.92
N GLN A 573 1.62 39.31 -6.36
CA GLN A 573 1.89 40.68 -6.84
C GLN A 573 2.28 40.69 -8.33
N GLY A 574 1.50 41.34 -9.15
CA GLY A 574 1.73 41.44 -10.59
C GLY A 574 1.29 40.23 -11.41
N SER A 575 0.52 39.31 -10.82
CA SER A 575 -0.04 38.11 -11.47
C SER A 575 -1.51 37.94 -11.17
N THR A 576 -2.20 37.11 -11.96
CA THR A 576 -3.56 36.63 -11.68
C THR A 576 -3.57 35.33 -10.84
N ASP A 577 -2.40 34.72 -10.60
CA ASP A 577 -2.27 33.50 -9.84
C ASP A 577 -2.59 33.73 -8.36
N VAL A 578 -3.21 32.76 -7.73
CA VAL A 578 -3.56 32.80 -6.30
C VAL A 578 -2.28 32.71 -5.46
N ALA A 579 -2.19 33.56 -4.43
CA ALA A 579 -1.15 33.51 -3.42
C ALA A 579 -1.55 32.58 -2.28
N TYR A 580 -0.55 31.88 -1.74
CA TYR A 580 -0.70 30.92 -0.64
C TYR A 580 0.15 31.31 0.55
N GLU A 581 -0.22 30.84 1.72
CA GLU A 581 0.57 30.95 2.95
C GLU A 581 0.73 29.58 3.59
N SER A 582 1.82 29.38 4.33
CA SER A 582 2.05 28.16 5.09
C SER A 582 1.23 28.16 6.37
N VAL A 583 0.49 27.09 6.62
CA VAL A 583 -0.26 26.86 7.85
C VAL A 583 0.07 25.47 8.43
N ASP A 584 -0.25 25.26 9.70
CA ASP A 584 -0.26 23.92 10.27
C ASP A 584 -1.35 23.10 9.56
N GLY A 585 -0.98 21.89 9.18
CA GLY A 585 -1.86 20.99 8.44
C GLY A 585 -2.62 20.03 9.34
N THR A 586 -2.73 18.81 8.88
CA THR A 586 -3.46 17.75 9.57
C THR A 586 -2.70 17.20 10.77
N VAL A 587 -3.39 17.04 11.90
CA VAL A 587 -2.93 16.26 13.04
C VAL A 587 -3.69 14.94 13.08
N SER A 588 -2.95 13.81 13.03
CA SER A 588 -3.52 12.47 13.20
C SER A 588 -2.94 11.80 14.44
N LYS A 589 -3.80 11.18 15.25
CA LYS A 589 -3.39 10.45 16.45
C LYS A 589 -4.27 9.23 16.66
N GLY A 590 -3.65 8.15 17.18
CA GLY A 590 -4.38 6.90 17.31
C GLY A 590 -3.64 5.81 18.04
N VAL A 591 -4.27 4.63 18.04
CA VAL A 591 -3.75 3.40 18.62
C VAL A 591 -3.90 2.27 17.63
N GLU A 592 -2.91 1.39 17.57
CA GLU A 592 -2.87 0.21 16.71
C GLU A 592 -2.42 -0.99 17.53
N PHE A 593 -3.06 -2.14 17.27
CA PHE A 593 -2.69 -3.42 17.85
C PHE A 593 -2.61 -4.47 16.73
N GLU A 594 -1.55 -5.26 16.73
CA GLU A 594 -1.30 -6.29 15.71
C GLU A 594 -0.74 -7.57 16.34
N ILE A 595 -1.19 -8.71 15.85
CA ILE A 595 -0.62 -10.05 16.05
C ILE A 595 -0.37 -10.63 14.66
N ASN A 596 0.82 -11.19 14.42
CA ASN A 596 1.16 -11.81 13.15
C ASN A 596 2.05 -13.03 13.34
N GLY A 597 1.65 -14.18 12.77
CA GLY A 597 2.43 -15.41 12.73
C GLY A 597 1.78 -16.62 13.37
N ALA A 598 2.62 -17.57 13.80
CA ALA A 598 2.22 -18.87 14.32
C ALA A 598 1.84 -18.80 15.81
N LEU A 599 0.58 -19.03 16.15
CA LEU A 599 0.14 -19.24 17.53
C LEU A 599 0.58 -20.61 18.06
N THR A 600 0.64 -21.60 17.16
CA THR A 600 1.19 -22.93 17.37
C THR A 600 1.76 -23.42 16.04
N ASP A 601 2.45 -24.57 16.02
CA ASP A 601 2.96 -25.16 14.77
C ASP A 601 1.87 -25.45 13.71
N ASN A 602 0.61 -25.54 14.13
CA ASN A 602 -0.50 -25.82 13.24
C ASN A 602 -1.47 -24.63 13.06
N TRP A 603 -1.24 -23.51 13.74
CA TRP A 603 -2.19 -22.40 13.75
C TRP A 603 -1.50 -21.09 13.45
N GLN A 604 -1.75 -20.56 12.27
CA GLN A 604 -1.29 -19.24 11.83
C GLN A 604 -2.41 -18.21 11.99
N MET A 605 -2.05 -16.99 12.37
CA MET A 605 -3.01 -15.90 12.52
C MET A 605 -2.36 -14.56 12.18
N THR A 606 -3.14 -13.71 11.53
CA THR A 606 -2.90 -12.27 11.49
C THR A 606 -4.14 -11.57 12.00
N PHE A 607 -3.97 -10.71 12.99
CA PHE A 607 -5.04 -9.91 13.58
C PHE A 607 -4.56 -8.48 13.74
N GLY A 608 -5.38 -7.51 13.36
CA GLY A 608 -5.07 -6.11 13.55
C GLY A 608 -6.30 -5.27 13.85
N ALA A 609 -6.15 -4.31 14.74
CA ALA A 609 -7.17 -3.32 15.08
C ALA A 609 -6.52 -1.93 15.12
N THR A 610 -7.13 -0.98 14.42
CA THR A 610 -6.68 0.41 14.34
C THR A 610 -7.81 1.34 14.69
N ARG A 611 -7.52 2.37 15.49
CA ARG A 611 -8.42 3.49 15.73
C ARG A 611 -7.65 4.80 15.76
N TYR A 612 -8.10 5.79 14.97
CA TYR A 612 -7.47 7.10 14.92
C TYR A 612 -8.48 8.22 14.71
N VAL A 613 -8.03 9.45 14.96
CA VAL A 613 -8.69 10.68 14.54
C VAL A 613 -7.71 11.50 13.70
N ALA A 614 -8.19 12.18 12.67
CA ALA A 614 -7.42 13.09 11.84
C ALA A 614 -8.22 14.38 11.68
N GLU A 615 -7.63 15.50 12.08
CA GLU A 615 -8.26 16.82 12.16
C GLU A 615 -7.33 17.88 11.57
N ASP A 616 -7.91 18.89 10.94
CA ASP A 616 -7.17 20.09 10.50
C ASP A 616 -6.88 21.04 11.69
N ASN A 617 -6.24 22.16 11.42
CA ASN A 617 -5.91 23.19 12.42
C ASN A 617 -7.13 23.89 13.05
N GLN A 618 -8.34 23.65 12.52
CA GLN A 618 -9.61 24.14 13.05
C GLN A 618 -10.39 23.06 13.81
N GLY A 619 -9.84 21.84 13.93
CA GLY A 619 -10.49 20.70 14.57
C GLY A 619 -11.56 20.03 13.70
N LYS A 620 -11.60 20.32 12.39
CA LYS A 620 -12.50 19.68 11.45
C LYS A 620 -11.90 18.35 10.98
N ALA A 621 -12.74 17.31 10.88
CA ALA A 621 -12.31 16.01 10.41
C ALA A 621 -11.77 16.08 8.97
N VAL A 622 -10.55 15.59 8.77
CA VAL A 622 -9.90 15.45 7.46
C VAL A 622 -10.21 14.05 6.92
N ASN A 623 -10.54 13.96 5.62
CA ASN A 623 -10.89 12.70 4.95
C ASN A 623 -11.96 11.88 5.70
N PRO A 624 -13.16 12.43 6.01
CA PRO A 624 -14.19 11.72 6.76
C PRO A 624 -14.80 10.52 6.00
N GLN A 625 -14.50 10.38 4.72
CA GLN A 625 -14.81 9.21 3.89
C GLN A 625 -13.93 7.99 4.21
N LEU A 626 -12.89 8.13 5.02
CA LEU A 626 -12.06 7.03 5.46
C LEU A 626 -12.54 6.49 6.82
N PRO A 627 -12.52 5.15 7.02
CA PRO A 627 -12.90 4.57 8.31
C PRO A 627 -11.88 4.94 9.40
N ARG A 628 -12.39 5.34 10.55
CA ARG A 628 -11.59 5.69 11.73
C ARG A 628 -11.28 4.51 12.63
N THR A 629 -12.00 3.42 12.43
CA THR A 629 -11.77 2.17 13.14
C THR A 629 -11.88 1.02 12.16
N THR A 630 -10.85 0.20 12.09
CA THR A 630 -10.80 -1.02 11.29
C THR A 630 -10.35 -2.20 12.13
N VAL A 631 -10.89 -3.37 11.84
CA VAL A 631 -10.46 -4.64 12.41
C VAL A 631 -10.29 -5.64 11.26
N LYS A 632 -9.12 -6.26 11.17
CA LYS A 632 -8.79 -7.24 10.15
C LYS A 632 -8.26 -8.49 10.83
N LEU A 633 -8.82 -9.62 10.47
CA LEU A 633 -8.43 -10.95 10.95
C LEU A 633 -8.34 -11.89 9.76
N PHE A 634 -7.28 -12.68 9.70
CA PHE A 634 -7.21 -13.89 8.88
C PHE A 634 -6.44 -14.96 9.65
N THR A 635 -6.92 -16.20 9.57
CA THR A 635 -6.33 -17.32 10.31
C THR A 635 -6.42 -18.60 9.51
N SER A 636 -5.43 -19.48 9.68
CA SER A 636 -5.40 -20.81 9.12
C SER A 636 -5.02 -21.85 10.19
N TYR A 637 -5.67 -23.00 10.14
CA TYR A 637 -5.47 -24.08 11.10
C TYR A 637 -5.34 -25.41 10.37
N ARG A 638 -4.18 -26.05 10.49
CA ARG A 638 -3.93 -27.40 10.02
C ARG A 638 -4.43 -28.39 11.08
N LEU A 639 -5.37 -29.24 10.72
CA LEU A 639 -6.00 -30.16 11.66
C LEU A 639 -5.03 -31.27 12.12
N PRO A 640 -4.68 -31.37 13.41
CA PRO A 640 -3.77 -32.43 13.87
C PRO A 640 -4.31 -33.84 13.65
N ALA A 641 -5.66 -34.04 13.65
CA ALA A 641 -6.31 -35.33 13.38
C ALA A 641 -6.32 -35.69 11.88
N MET A 642 -6.09 -34.72 10.99
CA MET A 642 -6.02 -34.87 9.53
C MET A 642 -5.02 -33.83 9.00
N PRO A 643 -3.72 -34.09 9.10
CA PRO A 643 -2.68 -33.10 8.79
C PRO A 643 -2.69 -32.59 7.32
N GLU A 644 -3.36 -33.37 6.45
CA GLU A 644 -3.56 -33.00 5.04
C GLU A 644 -4.58 -31.87 4.86
N LEU A 645 -5.43 -31.61 5.86
CA LEU A 645 -6.48 -30.59 5.79
C LEU A 645 -6.11 -29.34 6.59
N THR A 646 -6.04 -28.22 5.91
CA THR A 646 -5.96 -26.88 6.48
C THR A 646 -7.27 -26.14 6.21
N VAL A 647 -7.83 -25.52 7.21
CA VAL A 647 -9.03 -24.68 7.12
C VAL A 647 -8.73 -23.30 7.69
N GLY A 648 -9.42 -22.28 7.21
CA GLY A 648 -9.20 -20.94 7.70
C GLY A 648 -10.26 -19.96 7.24
N GLY A 649 -10.05 -18.71 7.58
CA GLY A 649 -10.92 -17.63 7.17
C GLY A 649 -10.54 -16.32 7.81
N GLY A 650 -11.22 -15.27 7.38
CA GLY A 650 -10.96 -13.92 7.79
C GLY A 650 -12.20 -13.06 7.94
N VAL A 651 -12.01 -11.93 8.58
CA VAL A 651 -13.03 -10.88 8.71
C VAL A 651 -12.35 -9.53 8.58
N ASN A 652 -12.81 -8.72 7.64
CA ASN A 652 -12.42 -7.32 7.49
C ASN A 652 -13.62 -6.44 7.85
N TRP A 653 -13.54 -5.76 9.00
CA TRP A 653 -14.59 -4.87 9.48
C TRP A 653 -14.13 -3.41 9.50
N GLN A 654 -15.03 -2.51 9.13
CA GLN A 654 -14.82 -1.07 9.26
C GLN A 654 -16.06 -0.35 9.81
N ASN A 655 -15.82 0.79 10.49
CA ASN A 655 -16.91 1.65 10.93
C ASN A 655 -17.48 2.48 9.78
N SER A 656 -18.66 3.09 10.04
CA SER A 656 -19.32 3.99 9.11
C SER A 656 -18.48 5.19 8.72
N VAL A 657 -18.63 5.64 7.48
CA VAL A 657 -17.93 6.80 6.89
C VAL A 657 -18.94 7.76 6.29
N TYR A 658 -18.50 9.01 6.02
CA TYR A 658 -19.34 10.00 5.36
C TYR A 658 -18.48 10.98 4.56
N THR A 659 -19.14 11.70 3.65
CA THR A 659 -18.57 12.86 2.96
C THR A 659 -19.62 13.91 2.75
N TYR A 660 -19.21 15.15 2.50
CA TYR A 660 -20.08 16.23 2.05
C TYR A 660 -19.76 16.54 0.60
N GLN A 661 -20.80 16.79 -0.17
CA GLN A 661 -20.71 17.21 -1.56
C GLN A 661 -21.44 18.55 -1.72
N ASP A 662 -20.71 19.57 -2.15
CA ASP A 662 -21.30 20.84 -2.55
C ASP A 662 -21.94 20.68 -3.92
N THR A 663 -23.20 21.05 -4.03
CA THR A 663 -24.00 20.93 -5.24
C THR A 663 -24.66 22.27 -5.57
N PRO A 664 -25.17 22.48 -6.79
CA PRO A 664 -25.96 23.67 -7.13
C PRO A 664 -27.19 23.86 -6.25
N TYR A 665 -27.64 22.78 -5.59
CA TYR A 665 -28.84 22.74 -4.77
C TYR A 665 -28.54 22.82 -3.26
N GLY A 666 -27.26 22.93 -2.86
CA GLY A 666 -26.80 22.98 -1.47
C GLY A 666 -25.78 21.90 -1.15
N THR A 667 -25.30 21.88 0.10
CA THR A 667 -24.35 20.88 0.58
C THR A 667 -25.06 19.63 1.06
N TRP A 668 -24.84 18.49 0.40
CA TRP A 668 -25.46 17.21 0.73
C TRP A 668 -24.47 16.27 1.40
N ARG A 669 -24.96 15.48 2.37
CA ARG A 669 -24.17 14.51 3.09
C ARG A 669 -24.39 13.11 2.55
N ALA A 670 -23.34 12.47 2.04
CA ALA A 670 -23.33 11.06 1.70
C ALA A 670 -22.74 10.25 2.87
N SER A 671 -23.29 9.07 3.16
CA SER A 671 -22.74 8.19 4.21
C SER A 671 -22.85 6.73 3.79
N GLN A 672 -21.92 5.93 4.33
CA GLN A 672 -21.93 4.48 4.22
C GLN A 672 -21.92 3.90 5.63
N GLY A 673 -22.78 2.93 5.92
CA GLY A 673 -22.82 2.23 7.20
C GLY A 673 -21.56 1.40 7.45
N SER A 674 -21.37 0.96 8.69
CA SER A 674 -20.35 -0.04 9.02
C SER A 674 -20.68 -1.39 8.36
N TYR A 675 -19.67 -2.12 7.95
CA TYR A 675 -19.83 -3.45 7.35
C TYR A 675 -18.65 -4.37 7.69
N ALA A 676 -18.85 -5.66 7.45
CA ALA A 676 -17.82 -6.67 7.54
C ALA A 676 -17.84 -7.51 6.25
N LEU A 677 -16.66 -7.83 5.75
CA LEU A 677 -16.43 -8.82 4.69
C LEU A 677 -15.86 -10.08 5.34
N VAL A 678 -16.26 -11.25 4.85
CA VAL A 678 -15.87 -12.54 5.41
C VAL A 678 -15.22 -13.38 4.32
N ASP A 679 -14.07 -13.94 4.63
CA ASP A 679 -13.33 -14.87 3.79
C ASP A 679 -13.29 -16.24 4.45
N LEU A 680 -13.47 -17.31 3.66
CA LEU A 680 -13.29 -18.68 4.10
C LEU A 680 -12.34 -19.38 3.14
N PHE A 681 -11.46 -20.24 3.68
CA PHE A 681 -10.59 -21.04 2.85
C PHE A 681 -10.41 -22.46 3.39
N THR A 682 -10.11 -23.37 2.48
CA THR A 682 -9.74 -24.74 2.81
C THR A 682 -8.68 -25.22 1.82
N ARG A 683 -7.65 -25.93 2.30
CA ARG A 683 -6.64 -26.60 1.49
C ARG A 683 -6.55 -28.06 1.91
N TYR A 684 -6.58 -28.96 0.93
CA TYR A 684 -6.41 -30.40 1.13
C TYR A 684 -5.21 -30.91 0.35
N GLN A 685 -4.20 -31.41 1.04
CA GLN A 685 -3.01 -32.02 0.47
C GLN A 685 -3.32 -33.47 0.05
N VAL A 686 -3.62 -33.67 -1.25
CA VAL A 686 -4.00 -34.98 -1.79
C VAL A 686 -2.82 -35.94 -1.86
N THR A 687 -1.66 -35.41 -2.27
CA THR A 687 -0.36 -36.09 -2.27
C THR A 687 0.74 -35.11 -1.84
N LYS A 688 1.97 -35.56 -1.68
CA LYS A 688 3.11 -34.67 -1.36
C LYS A 688 3.29 -33.54 -2.37
N ASN A 689 2.85 -33.74 -3.63
CA ASN A 689 3.06 -32.80 -4.73
C ASN A 689 1.76 -32.24 -5.32
N PHE A 690 0.61 -32.57 -4.75
CA PHE A 690 -0.67 -32.09 -5.28
C PHE A 690 -1.63 -31.71 -4.15
N SER A 691 -2.10 -30.47 -4.18
CA SER A 691 -3.09 -29.94 -3.26
C SER A 691 -4.29 -29.34 -4.00
N LEU A 692 -5.42 -29.31 -3.34
CA LEU A 692 -6.63 -28.61 -3.77
C LEU A 692 -6.94 -27.50 -2.76
N GLN A 693 -7.25 -26.32 -3.26
CA GLN A 693 -7.64 -25.18 -2.42
C GLN A 693 -8.98 -24.61 -2.89
N GLY A 694 -9.83 -24.24 -1.96
CA GLY A 694 -11.07 -23.52 -2.19
C GLY A 694 -11.14 -22.27 -1.33
N ASN A 695 -11.50 -21.14 -1.93
CA ASN A 695 -11.69 -19.86 -1.25
C ASN A 695 -13.11 -19.33 -1.55
N LEU A 696 -13.73 -18.74 -0.55
CA LEU A 696 -15.00 -18.03 -0.64
C LEU A 696 -14.83 -16.65 -0.02
N ASN A 697 -14.93 -15.60 -0.84
CA ASN A 697 -14.79 -14.20 -0.43
C ASN A 697 -16.12 -13.47 -0.65
N THR A 698 -16.53 -12.60 0.29
CA THR A 698 -17.80 -11.88 0.23
C THR A 698 -17.63 -10.44 -0.26
#